data_bd80e0511d4b9ca95cbb576103d962c9
#
_entry.id   bd80e0511d4b9ca95cbb576103d962c9
#
_cell.length_a   1.000
_cell.length_b   1.000
_cell.length_c   1.000
_cell.angle_alpha   90.00
_cell.angle_beta   90.00
_cell.angle_gamma   90.00
#
_symmetry.space_group_name_H-M   'P 1'
#
loop_
_entity.id
_entity.type
_entity.pdbx_description
1 polymer ?
#
loop_
_entity_poly.entity_id
_entity_poly.type
_entity_poly.pdbx_seq_one_letter_code
_entity_poly.pdbx_strand_id
1 'polypeptide(L)'
;AWGKEGGTGRPHPAVCHLIDTAAVAEVLYPVLLGPRIRTELETSLGPLGDVRGWVSVLCGLHDLGKVSPVFQAQCAELAITRMGPKAKAAIDGAKAALRRKPRKDIEHGLITAAHLYQRLAKSGAAPETADAVACAVGGHHGWLPDKLSMKQTRSAVGHIGGSCWRRLRDAVMDKVTELWGLGDAGDAPWEEVRLGQVGALGLAGLASVSDWIASSPKHFEWCPELTDTDLPAYREKAQEKARNVVARLGWSPWRPSTTEFTTLFGTAPRRLQAAVEELVANRDRPGVLVIEAPTGEGKTKAGLLAATHMVRTLSLSGVYAALPTRATGKAFYDETTEMLARSGSPVRAVPVHGLALQQIRAEDTNDNVSTDLSEVEPTDVATDHGDGQVREELTTAAREWFTKKRGLLSPIGVGTVDQALFSVVRSRHTFVRLVGLSNKVLLVDEVHAFDTYTSRLLDRLMWWCGRLGIPVILMSATLPASRRRELLTEWRAGARVQPITNDEPASADPDGWRLTWVDAHTPETVVPLKPDQNRRRVKLVRLTDDDVADWVLDQIGTRASAMVVHSTRPRVQRTAAAVRKAVRARGLSTTVISIVGGAEDARRAGKEAEIRALLGPNSEYPRNVIVIGTSLLENLDVDVDVMVSDMCPVDLLLQRLGRLHRYERADRAISELKLGLIGVRNSHNLKRITFPGPSSIYLKQPLLATWMTLPDAEPLVLPDDIPNLVHAVYETAPETQASANYRRSLDLADYRGHVPCIPRCTDDDALRELTADPGSPYRTRRETGAPEDRT
;
A
#
# COMPACT_ATOMS: atom_id res chain seq x y z
N ALA A 1 39.68 -0.65 0.72
CA ALA A 1 38.65 -1.69 0.49
C ALA A 1 37.80 -1.27 -0.69
N TRP A 2 37.38 -2.22 -1.51
CA TRP A 2 36.43 -1.99 -2.58
C TRP A 2 35.00 -2.17 -2.06
N GLY A 3 34.04 -1.44 -2.64
CA GLY A 3 32.62 -1.51 -2.28
C GLY A 3 31.77 -2.18 -3.36
N LYS A 4 32.08 -1.94 -4.64
CA LYS A 4 31.36 -2.50 -5.79
C LYS A 4 32.33 -2.74 -6.95
N GLU A 5 32.07 -3.76 -7.75
CA GLU A 5 32.77 -4.08 -8.99
C GLU A 5 31.72 -4.38 -10.05
N GLY A 6 31.71 -3.63 -11.13
CA GLY A 6 30.91 -3.95 -12.30
C GLY A 6 31.80 -4.57 -13.36
N GLY A 7 31.28 -5.38 -14.24
CA GLY A 7 32.01 -6.08 -15.32
C GLY A 7 32.85 -5.18 -16.25
N THR A 8 32.98 -3.90 -15.94
CA THR A 8 33.84 -2.92 -16.64
C THR A 8 35.28 -2.85 -16.10
N GLY A 9 35.65 -3.64 -15.09
CA GLY A 9 36.94 -3.62 -14.43
C GLY A 9 37.28 -2.36 -13.63
N ARG A 10 36.27 -1.47 -13.38
CA ARG A 10 36.46 -0.25 -12.58
C ARG A 10 35.79 -0.41 -11.24
N PRO A 11 36.51 -0.70 -10.14
CA PRO A 11 35.94 -0.87 -8.84
C PRO A 11 35.60 0.47 -8.19
N HIS A 12 34.49 0.52 -7.44
CA HIS A 12 34.10 1.66 -6.63
C HIS A 12 34.59 1.49 -5.18
N PRO A 13 35.37 2.42 -4.60
CA PRO A 13 35.80 2.32 -3.20
C PRO A 13 34.64 2.24 -2.23
N ALA A 14 34.77 1.44 -1.16
CA ALA A 14 33.73 1.31 -0.15
C ALA A 14 33.36 2.68 0.47
N VAL A 15 34.38 3.51 0.80
CA VAL A 15 34.13 4.85 1.39
C VAL A 15 33.33 5.75 0.46
N CYS A 16 33.55 5.68 -0.86
CA CYS A 16 32.79 6.49 -1.82
C CYS A 16 31.32 6.07 -1.84
N HIS A 17 31.04 4.76 -1.84
CA HIS A 17 29.67 4.28 -1.76
C HIS A 17 28.95 4.69 -0.46
N LEU A 18 29.66 4.69 0.69
CA LEU A 18 29.12 5.17 1.96
C LEU A 18 28.78 6.67 1.88
N ILE A 19 29.65 7.48 1.26
CA ILE A 19 29.42 8.91 1.03
C ILE A 19 28.22 9.13 0.10
N ASP A 20 28.14 8.39 -1.02
CA ASP A 20 27.02 8.49 -1.96
C ASP A 20 25.68 8.21 -1.26
N THR A 21 25.64 7.13 -0.47
CA THR A 21 24.42 6.76 0.28
C THR A 21 24.06 7.78 1.35
N ALA A 22 25.05 8.32 2.07
CA ALA A 22 24.82 9.38 3.05
C ALA A 22 24.26 10.65 2.38
N ALA A 23 24.82 11.04 1.23
CA ALA A 23 24.35 12.19 0.47
C ALA A 23 22.91 12.02 -0.04
N VAL A 24 22.54 10.82 -0.49
CA VAL A 24 21.16 10.49 -0.89
C VAL A 24 20.23 10.54 0.34
N ALA A 25 20.64 9.95 1.47
CA ALA A 25 19.85 9.96 2.70
C ALA A 25 19.57 11.37 3.19
N GLU A 26 20.55 12.27 3.12
CA GLU A 26 20.41 13.67 3.49
C GLU A 26 19.32 14.38 2.66
N VAL A 27 19.28 14.14 1.37
CA VAL A 27 18.25 14.71 0.48
C VAL A 27 16.88 14.08 0.73
N LEU A 28 16.84 12.77 0.96
CA LEU A 28 15.59 12.03 1.16
C LEU A 28 14.98 12.23 2.56
N TYR A 29 15.75 12.64 3.56
CA TYR A 29 15.27 12.83 4.93
C TYR A 29 13.96 13.62 5.02
N PRO A 30 13.84 14.85 4.46
CA PRO A 30 12.60 15.63 4.52
C PRO A 30 11.52 15.14 3.54
N VAL A 31 11.89 14.39 2.51
CA VAL A 31 11.00 13.95 1.43
C VAL A 31 10.29 12.66 1.80
N LEU A 32 11.04 11.69 2.30
CA LEU A 32 10.59 10.34 2.55
C LEU A 32 10.03 10.13 3.96
N LEU A 33 10.69 10.72 4.97
CA LEU A 33 10.28 10.53 6.37
C LEU A 33 9.10 11.43 6.74
N GLY A 34 8.05 10.81 7.28
CA GLY A 34 6.89 11.54 7.80
C GLY A 34 7.21 12.37 9.06
N PRO A 35 6.37 13.38 9.38
CA PRO A 35 6.60 14.28 10.52
C PRO A 35 6.84 13.54 11.83
N ARG A 36 6.05 12.48 12.12
CA ARG A 36 6.18 11.70 13.35
C ARG A 36 7.54 10.99 13.46
N ILE A 37 8.03 10.41 12.36
CA ILE A 37 9.34 9.76 12.32
C ILE A 37 10.45 10.80 12.53
N ARG A 38 10.35 11.95 11.85
CA ARG A 38 11.35 13.03 12.02
C ARG A 38 11.38 13.55 13.44
N THR A 39 10.23 13.86 14.03
CA THR A 39 10.16 14.31 15.43
C THR A 39 10.76 13.30 16.40
N GLU A 40 10.52 11.99 16.18
CA GLU A 40 11.11 10.97 17.03
C GLU A 40 12.63 10.88 16.84
N LEU A 41 13.13 10.98 15.61
CA LEU A 41 14.57 11.05 15.35
C LEU A 41 15.20 12.32 15.95
N GLU A 42 14.55 13.48 15.80
CA GLU A 42 14.98 14.76 16.36
C GLU A 42 15.02 14.72 17.89
N THR A 43 14.03 14.11 18.53
CA THR A 43 14.00 13.93 19.97
C THR A 43 15.07 12.94 20.43
N SER A 44 15.19 11.80 19.75
CA SER A 44 16.07 10.70 20.17
C SER A 44 17.55 11.00 19.93
N LEU A 45 17.88 11.61 18.77
CA LEU A 45 19.26 11.90 18.38
C LEU A 45 19.67 13.36 18.65
N GLY A 46 18.75 14.18 19.16
CA GLY A 46 19.01 15.60 19.49
C GLY A 46 20.24 15.83 20.36
N PRO A 47 20.55 15.00 21.37
CA PRO A 47 21.77 15.12 22.15
C PRO A 47 23.06 15.07 21.32
N LEU A 48 23.04 14.44 20.14
CA LEU A 48 24.19 14.36 19.25
C LEU A 48 24.42 15.61 18.40
N GLY A 49 23.50 16.60 18.45
CA GLY A 49 23.59 17.85 17.69
C GLY A 49 22.88 17.78 16.33
N ASP A 50 23.60 17.84 15.19
CA ASP A 50 23.00 17.78 13.86
C ASP A 50 22.35 16.43 13.56
N VAL A 51 21.06 16.29 13.89
CA VAL A 51 20.28 15.07 13.70
C VAL A 51 20.24 14.63 12.25
N ARG A 52 20.06 15.56 11.31
CA ARG A 52 20.00 15.23 9.88
C ARG A 52 21.34 14.68 9.39
N GLY A 53 22.42 15.30 9.81
CA GLY A 53 23.79 14.82 9.54
C GLY A 53 24.01 13.42 10.10
N TRP A 54 23.63 13.18 11.37
CA TRP A 54 23.79 11.87 11.98
C TRP A 54 22.96 10.79 11.30
N VAL A 55 21.69 11.06 10.98
CA VAL A 55 20.84 10.12 10.24
C VAL A 55 21.45 9.81 8.88
N SER A 56 21.96 10.81 8.17
CA SER A 56 22.60 10.65 6.87
C SER A 56 23.82 9.75 6.95
N VAL A 57 24.71 10.00 7.92
CA VAL A 57 25.91 9.20 8.16
C VAL A 57 25.54 7.77 8.55
N LEU A 58 24.59 7.57 9.46
CA LEU A 58 24.14 6.23 9.87
C LEU A 58 23.60 5.45 8.68
N CYS A 59 22.80 6.06 7.81
CA CYS A 59 22.37 5.44 6.56
C CYS A 59 23.56 5.10 5.64
N GLY A 60 24.52 6.02 5.52
CA GLY A 60 25.74 5.81 4.77
C GLY A 60 26.53 4.59 5.24
N LEU A 61 26.58 4.35 6.55
CA LEU A 61 27.32 3.24 7.16
C LEU A 61 26.70 1.85 6.93
N HIS A 62 25.58 1.73 6.21
CA HIS A 62 24.89 0.44 5.98
C HIS A 62 25.81 -0.67 5.44
N ASP A 63 26.77 -0.31 4.61
CA ASP A 63 27.72 -1.21 3.93
C ASP A 63 29.11 -1.24 4.58
N LEU A 64 29.26 -0.73 5.80
CA LEU A 64 30.54 -0.76 6.54
C LEU A 64 31.11 -2.17 6.67
N GLY A 65 30.28 -3.20 6.72
CA GLY A 65 30.64 -4.61 6.76
C GLY A 65 31.38 -5.12 5.52
N LYS A 66 31.32 -4.39 4.37
CA LYS A 66 32.14 -4.67 3.19
C LYS A 66 33.65 -4.52 3.48
N VAL A 67 33.99 -3.74 4.49
CA VAL A 67 35.35 -3.65 5.03
C VAL A 67 35.63 -4.85 5.96
N SER A 68 35.64 -6.06 5.38
CA SER A 68 35.89 -7.34 6.05
C SER A 68 36.66 -8.31 5.14
N PRO A 69 37.44 -9.23 5.70
CA PRO A 69 38.16 -10.20 4.89
C PRO A 69 37.24 -11.05 3.99
N VAL A 70 36.07 -11.46 4.52
CA VAL A 70 35.14 -12.31 3.79
C VAL A 70 34.56 -11.61 2.56
N PHE A 71 34.23 -10.34 2.67
CA PHE A 71 33.76 -9.55 1.52
C PHE A 71 34.89 -9.25 0.54
N GLN A 72 36.04 -8.80 1.04
CA GLN A 72 37.18 -8.45 0.21
C GLN A 72 37.78 -9.69 -0.50
N ALA A 73 37.56 -10.89 0.01
CA ALA A 73 37.98 -12.14 -0.59
C ALA A 73 37.27 -12.47 -1.92
N GLN A 74 36.12 -11.84 -2.18
CA GLN A 74 35.38 -12.03 -3.43
C GLN A 74 36.14 -11.49 -4.64
N CYS A 75 36.88 -10.35 -4.48
CA CYS A 75 37.81 -9.79 -5.45
C CYS A 75 39.19 -9.60 -4.80
N ALA A 76 39.83 -10.73 -4.47
CA ALA A 76 41.02 -10.71 -3.64
C ALA A 76 42.20 -10.01 -4.26
N GLU A 77 42.42 -10.13 -5.57
CA GLU A 77 43.55 -9.46 -6.26
C GLU A 77 43.42 -7.94 -6.16
N LEU A 78 42.26 -7.43 -6.43
CA LEU A 78 41.95 -6.02 -6.27
C LEU A 78 42.14 -5.53 -4.84
N ALA A 79 41.60 -6.31 -3.88
CA ALA A 79 41.68 -5.97 -2.45
C ALA A 79 43.16 -5.97 -1.98
N ILE A 80 43.99 -6.94 -2.38
CA ILE A 80 45.43 -7.03 -2.04
C ILE A 80 46.19 -5.88 -2.67
N THR A 81 45.93 -5.57 -3.94
CA THR A 81 46.60 -4.45 -4.65
C THR A 81 46.34 -3.13 -3.91
N ARG A 82 45.11 -2.89 -3.43
CA ARG A 82 44.74 -1.63 -2.78
C ARG A 82 45.09 -1.55 -1.29
N MET A 83 45.00 -2.66 -0.58
CA MET A 83 45.18 -2.69 0.87
C MET A 83 46.61 -3.15 1.27
N GLY A 84 47.38 -3.59 0.29
CA GLY A 84 48.74 -4.04 0.47
C GLY A 84 48.87 -5.47 1.02
N PRO A 85 50.13 -5.97 1.11
CA PRO A 85 50.37 -7.37 1.45
C PRO A 85 49.98 -7.78 2.86
N LYS A 86 49.77 -6.83 3.78
CA LYS A 86 49.30 -7.12 5.15
C LYS A 86 47.86 -7.61 5.18
N ALA A 87 47.02 -7.26 4.21
CA ALA A 87 45.64 -7.71 4.11
C ALA A 87 45.55 -9.13 3.51
N LYS A 88 46.57 -9.57 2.74
CA LYS A 88 46.58 -10.83 2.01
C LYS A 88 46.32 -12.04 2.91
N ALA A 89 47.03 -12.15 4.01
CA ALA A 89 46.90 -13.28 4.93
C ALA A 89 45.44 -13.43 5.48
N ALA A 90 44.80 -12.33 5.85
CA ALA A 90 43.42 -12.35 6.32
C ALA A 90 42.43 -12.71 5.20
N ILE A 91 42.62 -12.20 3.99
CA ILE A 91 41.80 -12.49 2.80
C ILE A 91 41.95 -13.96 2.39
N ASP A 92 43.18 -14.49 2.33
CA ASP A 92 43.45 -15.90 2.01
C ASP A 92 42.88 -16.82 3.08
N GLY A 93 42.98 -16.43 4.37
CA GLY A 93 42.34 -17.13 5.47
C GLY A 93 40.84 -17.22 5.38
N ALA A 94 40.16 -16.09 5.00
CA ALA A 94 38.72 -16.04 4.76
C ALA A 94 38.30 -16.93 3.58
N LYS A 95 39.07 -16.92 2.47
CA LYS A 95 38.84 -17.84 1.33
C LYS A 95 38.92 -19.30 1.76
N ALA A 96 39.92 -19.67 2.55
CA ALA A 96 40.09 -21.03 3.05
C ALA A 96 38.94 -21.43 3.99
N ALA A 97 38.48 -20.52 4.83
CA ALA A 97 37.33 -20.74 5.73
C ALA A 97 36.01 -20.93 4.95
N LEU A 98 35.74 -20.13 3.92
CA LEU A 98 34.57 -20.28 3.05
C LEU A 98 34.55 -21.62 2.30
N ARG A 99 35.73 -22.13 1.86
CA ARG A 99 35.82 -23.43 1.17
C ARG A 99 35.54 -24.61 2.13
N ARG A 100 35.90 -24.50 3.42
CA ARG A 100 35.72 -25.58 4.43
C ARG A 100 34.29 -25.63 4.98
N LYS A 101 33.66 -24.51 5.17
CA LYS A 101 32.27 -24.35 5.61
C LYS A 101 31.69 -23.17 4.87
N PRO A 102 30.95 -23.38 3.75
CA PRO A 102 30.20 -22.33 3.14
C PRO A 102 29.13 -21.83 4.15
N ARG A 103 29.43 -20.77 4.87
CA ARG A 103 28.43 -20.07 5.67
C ARG A 103 27.76 -19.07 4.77
N LYS A 104 26.59 -19.41 4.26
CA LYS A 104 25.70 -18.48 3.55
C LYS A 104 25.23 -17.31 4.43
N ASP A 105 25.52 -17.35 5.72
CA ASP A 105 24.83 -16.58 6.77
C ASP A 105 25.59 -15.35 7.24
N ILE A 106 26.80 -15.04 6.74
CA ILE A 106 27.55 -13.84 7.16
C ILE A 106 27.52 -12.80 6.04
N GLU A 107 26.36 -12.19 5.90
CA GLU A 107 26.19 -11.05 5.01
C GLU A 107 26.87 -9.79 5.56
N HIS A 108 27.33 -8.89 4.68
CA HIS A 108 27.99 -7.64 5.08
C HIS A 108 27.09 -6.74 5.95
N GLY A 109 25.75 -6.72 5.72
CA GLY A 109 24.80 -6.02 6.58
C GLY A 109 24.83 -6.51 8.02
N LEU A 110 24.97 -7.83 8.25
CA LEU A 110 25.10 -8.40 9.59
C LEU A 110 26.45 -8.05 10.23
N ILE A 111 27.53 -7.96 9.44
CA ILE A 111 28.83 -7.47 9.92
C ILE A 111 28.74 -6.00 10.32
N THR A 112 28.04 -5.18 9.50
CA THR A 112 27.75 -3.78 9.84
C THR A 112 27.03 -3.68 11.18
N ALA A 113 25.91 -4.41 11.35
CA ALA A 113 25.15 -4.39 12.60
C ALA A 113 25.99 -4.80 13.80
N ALA A 114 26.73 -5.91 13.67
CA ALA A 114 27.59 -6.41 14.74
C ALA A 114 28.69 -5.42 15.15
N HIS A 115 29.25 -4.70 14.17
CA HIS A 115 30.27 -3.68 14.42
C HIS A 115 29.69 -2.41 15.04
N LEU A 116 28.59 -1.88 14.49
CA LEU A 116 27.92 -0.69 15.03
C LEU A 116 27.45 -0.90 16.46
N TYR A 117 26.85 -2.05 16.77
CA TYR A 117 26.47 -2.37 18.13
C TYR A 117 27.64 -2.25 19.12
N GLN A 118 28.82 -2.84 18.75
CA GLN A 118 30.01 -2.79 19.62
C GLN A 118 30.56 -1.37 19.76
N ARG A 119 30.61 -0.60 18.67
CA ARG A 119 31.12 0.77 18.66
C ARG A 119 30.26 1.68 19.52
N LEU A 120 28.94 1.65 19.31
CA LEU A 120 27.97 2.48 20.03
C LEU A 120 27.90 2.10 21.53
N ALA A 121 27.89 0.81 21.86
CA ALA A 121 27.93 0.37 23.25
C ALA A 121 29.22 0.82 23.96
N LYS A 122 30.36 0.82 23.26
CA LYS A 122 31.65 1.32 23.78
C LYS A 122 31.62 2.85 23.99
N SER A 123 30.87 3.57 23.17
CA SER A 123 30.65 5.03 23.27
C SER A 123 29.54 5.40 24.27
N GLY A 124 29.07 4.47 25.11
CA GLY A 124 28.11 4.75 26.18
C GLY A 124 26.63 4.52 25.82
N ALA A 125 26.30 4.19 24.58
CA ALA A 125 24.91 3.94 24.21
C ALA A 125 24.28 2.80 25.04
N ALA A 126 23.05 3.01 25.48
CA ALA A 126 22.25 1.94 26.10
C ALA A 126 22.15 0.73 25.15
N PRO A 127 22.13 -0.52 25.66
CA PRO A 127 22.10 -1.73 24.83
C PRO A 127 20.94 -1.72 23.81
N GLU A 128 19.76 -1.24 24.22
CA GLU A 128 18.56 -1.15 23.39
C GLU A 128 18.76 -0.16 22.24
N THR A 129 19.35 1.00 22.51
CA THR A 129 19.67 2.01 21.51
C THR A 129 20.73 1.50 20.53
N ALA A 130 21.83 0.94 21.06
CA ALA A 130 22.88 0.37 20.20
C ALA A 130 22.33 -0.74 19.27
N ASP A 131 21.41 -1.53 19.80
CA ASP A 131 20.74 -2.59 19.06
C ASP A 131 19.79 -2.04 18.00
N ALA A 132 18.95 -1.07 18.33
CA ALA A 132 18.01 -0.45 17.41
C ALA A 132 18.72 0.21 16.21
N VAL A 133 19.77 0.99 16.47
CA VAL A 133 20.59 1.60 15.41
C VAL A 133 21.28 0.54 14.56
N ALA A 134 21.95 -0.43 15.20
CA ALA A 134 22.68 -1.48 14.50
C ALA A 134 21.78 -2.32 13.60
N CYS A 135 20.60 -2.72 14.11
CA CYS A 135 19.62 -3.47 13.35
C CYS A 135 19.04 -2.65 12.19
N ALA A 136 18.69 -1.39 12.43
CA ALA A 136 18.13 -0.52 11.40
C ALA A 136 19.10 -0.33 10.23
N VAL A 137 20.36 -0.03 10.52
CA VAL A 137 21.39 0.23 9.52
C VAL A 137 21.82 -1.05 8.80
N GLY A 138 22.08 -2.14 9.55
CA GLY A 138 22.52 -3.41 8.98
C GLY A 138 21.42 -4.22 8.30
N GLY A 139 20.14 -3.83 8.49
CA GLY A 139 18.97 -4.52 7.93
C GLY A 139 18.55 -4.06 6.53
N HIS A 140 19.34 -3.26 5.84
CA HIS A 140 19.02 -2.65 4.54
C HIS A 140 18.67 -3.67 3.43
N HIS A 141 19.02 -4.94 3.57
CA HIS A 141 18.62 -6.04 2.68
C HIS A 141 17.18 -6.53 2.90
N GLY A 142 16.43 -5.92 3.80
CA GLY A 142 15.00 -6.15 3.97
C GLY A 142 14.59 -6.97 5.18
N TRP A 143 15.56 -7.56 5.90
CA TRP A 143 15.36 -8.24 7.17
C TRP A 143 16.28 -7.62 8.22
N LEU A 144 15.73 -7.33 9.39
CA LEU A 144 16.56 -6.80 10.49
C LEU A 144 17.33 -7.92 11.15
N PRO A 145 18.65 -7.72 11.43
CA PRO A 145 19.47 -8.72 12.13
C PRO A 145 18.95 -9.06 13.53
N ASP A 146 18.94 -10.33 13.88
CA ASP A 146 18.61 -10.76 15.24
C ASP A 146 19.84 -10.77 16.17
N LYS A 147 19.60 -10.74 17.52
CA LYS A 147 20.67 -10.68 18.55
C LYS A 147 21.62 -11.86 18.47
N LEU A 148 21.11 -13.05 18.16
CA LEU A 148 21.92 -14.27 18.13
C LEU A 148 22.83 -14.28 16.90
N SER A 149 22.30 -13.93 15.73
CA SER A 149 23.08 -13.79 14.48
C SER A 149 24.18 -12.74 14.63
N MET A 150 23.90 -11.60 15.23
CA MET A 150 24.93 -10.59 15.54
C MET A 150 25.98 -11.11 16.52
N LYS A 151 25.59 -11.85 17.56
CA LYS A 151 26.53 -12.47 18.52
C LYS A 151 27.42 -13.49 17.84
N GLN A 152 26.87 -14.36 17.00
CA GLN A 152 27.62 -15.35 16.25
C GLN A 152 28.58 -14.71 15.26
N THR A 153 28.14 -13.65 14.57
CA THR A 153 29.00 -12.89 13.65
C THR A 153 30.21 -12.30 14.37
N ARG A 154 30.02 -11.72 15.56
CA ARG A 154 31.15 -11.21 16.38
C ARG A 154 32.16 -12.30 16.73
N SER A 155 31.73 -13.51 16.92
CA SER A 155 32.60 -14.67 17.23
C SER A 155 33.32 -15.22 16.00
N ALA A 156 32.88 -14.86 14.79
CA ALA A 156 33.44 -15.36 13.52
C ALA A 156 34.67 -14.55 13.06
N VAL A 157 35.70 -14.41 13.92
CA VAL A 157 36.88 -13.56 13.68
C VAL A 157 37.58 -13.88 12.36
N GLY A 158 37.64 -15.14 11.94
CA GLY A 158 38.21 -15.54 10.66
C GLY A 158 37.49 -14.97 9.42
N HIS A 159 36.22 -14.59 9.56
CA HIS A 159 35.41 -14.02 8.48
C HIS A 159 35.37 -12.48 8.55
N ILE A 160 35.12 -11.93 9.74
CA ILE A 160 34.99 -10.49 9.93
C ILE A 160 36.33 -9.75 10.13
N GLY A 161 37.40 -10.49 10.34
CA GLY A 161 38.73 -9.99 10.67
C GLY A 161 38.94 -9.65 12.13
N GLY A 162 40.21 -9.65 12.58
CA GLY A 162 40.60 -9.32 13.94
C GLY A 162 40.63 -7.80 14.20
N SER A 163 41.47 -7.41 15.18
CA SER A 163 41.56 -6.03 15.65
C SER A 163 41.96 -5.02 14.55
N CYS A 164 42.80 -5.42 13.58
CA CYS A 164 43.18 -4.52 12.49
C CYS A 164 42.01 -4.14 11.60
N TRP A 165 41.18 -5.11 11.25
CA TRP A 165 39.97 -4.87 10.43
C TRP A 165 38.92 -4.08 11.19
N ARG A 166 38.81 -4.28 12.50
CA ARG A 166 37.96 -3.48 13.36
C ARG A 166 38.42 -2.02 13.36
N ARG A 167 39.71 -1.75 13.60
CA ARG A 167 40.24 -0.39 13.53
C ARG A 167 40.06 0.27 12.17
N LEU A 168 40.12 -0.54 11.09
CA LEU A 168 39.87 0.01 9.75
C LEU A 168 38.41 0.42 9.58
N ARG A 169 37.44 -0.38 10.08
CA ARG A 169 36.02 0.01 10.08
C ARG A 169 35.79 1.25 10.96
N ASP A 170 36.42 1.32 12.14
CA ASP A 170 36.34 2.50 13.01
C ASP A 170 36.85 3.73 12.24
N ALA A 171 38.02 3.67 11.62
CA ALA A 171 38.60 4.78 10.87
C ALA A 171 37.75 5.20 9.65
N VAL A 172 37.10 4.27 8.96
CA VAL A 172 36.15 4.59 7.89
C VAL A 172 34.91 5.29 8.44
N MET A 173 34.36 4.81 9.54
CA MET A 173 33.23 5.43 10.23
C MET A 173 33.58 6.86 10.66
N ASP A 174 34.70 7.05 11.37
CA ASP A 174 35.15 8.35 11.86
C ASP A 174 35.42 9.32 10.69
N LYS A 175 35.98 8.83 9.57
CA LYS A 175 36.19 9.66 8.36
C LYS A 175 34.88 10.12 7.74
N VAL A 176 33.87 9.25 7.64
CA VAL A 176 32.56 9.63 7.10
C VAL A 176 31.88 10.63 8.05
N THR A 177 31.98 10.42 9.37
CA THR A 177 31.42 11.33 10.40
C THR A 177 32.09 12.70 10.31
N GLU A 178 33.43 12.75 10.20
CA GLU A 178 34.22 13.98 10.01
C GLU A 178 33.78 14.77 8.76
N LEU A 179 33.56 14.06 7.65
CA LEU A 179 33.12 14.70 6.40
C LEU A 179 31.76 15.41 6.53
N TRP A 180 30.88 14.97 7.44
CA TRP A 180 29.62 15.65 7.76
C TRP A 180 29.75 16.68 8.88
N GLY A 181 30.96 16.91 9.41
CA GLY A 181 31.22 17.90 10.47
C GLY A 181 30.68 17.48 11.84
N LEU A 182 30.46 16.18 12.07
CA LEU A 182 29.85 15.66 13.29
C LEU A 182 30.86 15.33 14.42
N GLY A 183 32.15 15.53 14.17
CA GLY A 183 33.19 15.15 15.11
C GLY A 183 33.52 13.64 15.14
N ASP A 184 34.14 13.18 16.22
CA ASP A 184 34.42 11.75 16.41
C ASP A 184 33.16 11.04 16.95
N ALA A 185 32.73 9.99 16.24
CA ALA A 185 31.58 9.20 16.65
C ALA A 185 31.75 8.52 18.03
N GLY A 186 33.00 8.36 18.48
CA GLY A 186 33.32 7.80 19.79
C GLY A 186 33.13 8.75 20.96
N ASP A 187 33.23 10.06 20.71
CA ASP A 187 33.14 11.11 21.74
C ASP A 187 31.72 11.74 21.80
N ALA A 188 30.81 11.33 20.88
CA ALA A 188 29.44 11.84 20.91
C ALA A 188 28.66 11.25 22.10
N PRO A 189 27.70 12.01 22.70
CA PRO A 189 27.00 11.64 23.94
C PRO A 189 25.92 10.55 23.70
N TRP A 190 26.34 9.37 23.28
CA TRP A 190 25.47 8.23 23.00
C TRP A 190 24.70 7.73 24.22
N GLU A 191 25.19 7.97 25.46
CA GLU A 191 24.53 7.63 26.70
C GLU A 191 23.18 8.39 26.89
N GLU A 192 23.02 9.53 26.24
CA GLU A 192 21.78 10.33 26.28
C GLU A 192 20.78 9.92 25.21
N VAL A 193 21.21 9.17 24.19
CA VAL A 193 20.36 8.76 23.06
C VAL A 193 19.40 7.65 23.48
N ARG A 194 18.12 7.79 23.07
CA ARG A 194 17.08 6.78 23.27
C ARG A 194 16.28 6.63 21.98
N LEU A 195 16.74 5.73 21.10
CA LEU A 195 16.08 5.52 19.83
C LEU A 195 14.92 4.53 19.95
N GLY A 196 13.70 5.03 19.78
CA GLY A 196 12.50 4.22 19.75
C GLY A 196 12.27 3.55 18.39
N GLN A 197 11.25 2.70 18.34
CA GLN A 197 10.94 1.86 17.18
C GLN A 197 10.57 2.65 15.92
N VAL A 198 9.83 3.74 16.08
CA VAL A 198 9.42 4.59 14.94
C VAL A 198 10.64 5.25 14.30
N GLY A 199 11.58 5.73 15.12
CA GLY A 199 12.85 6.28 14.63
C GLY A 199 13.72 5.21 13.94
N ALA A 200 13.84 4.03 14.56
CA ALA A 200 14.60 2.92 13.98
C ALA A 200 13.99 2.39 12.66
N LEU A 201 12.64 2.31 12.58
CA LEU A 201 11.93 1.99 11.34
C LEU A 201 12.23 3.03 10.25
N GLY A 202 12.19 4.32 10.59
CA GLY A 202 12.53 5.41 9.69
C GLY A 202 13.96 5.32 9.16
N LEU A 203 14.92 5.05 10.06
CA LEU A 203 16.33 4.87 9.72
C LEU A 203 16.54 3.67 8.78
N ALA A 204 15.92 2.50 9.06
CA ALA A 204 16.02 1.32 8.21
C ALA A 204 15.45 1.54 6.81
N GLY A 205 14.28 2.20 6.72
CA GLY A 205 13.66 2.53 5.45
C GLY A 205 14.47 3.51 4.63
N LEU A 206 14.96 4.57 5.27
CA LEU A 206 15.79 5.58 4.63
C LEU A 206 17.12 4.98 4.14
N ALA A 207 17.79 4.16 4.95
CA ALA A 207 19.04 3.50 4.58
C ALA A 207 18.84 2.61 3.33
N SER A 208 17.79 1.79 3.31
CA SER A 208 17.52 0.92 2.17
C SER A 208 17.24 1.70 0.87
N VAL A 209 16.38 2.73 0.93
CA VAL A 209 16.05 3.52 -0.27
C VAL A 209 17.26 4.30 -0.76
N SER A 210 18.07 4.83 0.17
CA SER A 210 19.28 5.57 -0.17
C SER A 210 20.34 4.68 -0.82
N ASP A 211 20.54 3.45 -0.30
CA ASP A 211 21.41 2.46 -0.93
C ASP A 211 20.98 2.13 -2.37
N TRP A 212 19.69 1.88 -2.59
CA TRP A 212 19.20 1.54 -3.93
C TRP A 212 19.48 2.63 -4.96
N ILE A 213 19.35 3.90 -4.57
CA ILE A 213 19.64 5.04 -5.46
C ILE A 213 21.15 5.18 -5.66
N ALA A 214 21.94 5.16 -4.58
CA ALA A 214 23.37 5.30 -4.61
C ALA A 214 24.09 4.13 -5.30
N SER A 215 23.42 2.98 -5.36
CA SER A 215 23.96 1.77 -6.02
C SER A 215 23.85 1.79 -7.54
N SER A 216 23.11 2.74 -8.11
CA SER A 216 22.93 2.83 -9.57
C SER A 216 24.14 3.50 -10.23
N PRO A 217 24.90 2.82 -11.11
CA PRO A 217 26.03 3.40 -11.80
C PRO A 217 25.62 4.50 -12.81
N LYS A 218 24.37 4.54 -13.22
CA LYS A 218 23.79 5.62 -14.04
C LYS A 218 23.66 6.94 -13.27
N HIS A 219 23.49 6.85 -11.95
CA HIS A 219 23.31 8.00 -11.08
C HIS A 219 24.60 8.40 -10.39
N PHE A 220 25.37 7.40 -9.97
CA PHE A 220 26.63 7.58 -9.27
C PHE A 220 27.72 6.82 -10.03
N GLU A 221 28.47 7.55 -10.89
CA GLU A 221 29.60 7.00 -11.61
C GLU A 221 30.64 6.46 -10.63
N TRP A 222 31.15 5.27 -10.91
CA TRP A 222 32.15 4.65 -10.07
C TRP A 222 33.47 5.36 -10.18
N CYS A 223 34.04 5.75 -9.05
CA CYS A 223 35.30 6.41 -8.93
C CYS A 223 36.40 5.38 -8.64
N PRO A 224 37.35 5.11 -9.56
CA PRO A 224 38.33 4.03 -9.36
C PRO A 224 39.33 4.33 -8.26
N GLU A 225 39.73 5.58 -8.08
CA GLU A 225 40.78 5.97 -7.12
C GLU A 225 40.52 7.36 -6.57
N LEU A 226 40.55 7.49 -5.23
CA LEU A 226 40.56 8.76 -4.50
C LEU A 226 41.56 8.69 -3.37
N THR A 227 42.20 9.83 -3.12
CA THR A 227 43.02 10.07 -1.93
C THR A 227 42.15 10.72 -0.84
N ASP A 228 42.61 10.73 0.43
CA ASP A 228 41.91 11.38 1.52
C ASP A 228 41.68 12.87 1.28
N THR A 229 42.58 13.55 0.58
CA THR A 229 42.47 14.97 0.23
C THR A 229 41.32 15.25 -0.76
N ASP A 230 40.87 14.27 -1.51
CA ASP A 230 39.81 14.42 -2.51
C ASP A 230 38.41 14.13 -1.92
N LEU A 231 38.31 13.50 -0.74
CA LEU A 231 37.03 13.08 -0.16
C LEU A 231 36.05 14.24 0.14
N PRO A 232 36.49 15.43 0.65
CA PRO A 232 35.62 16.59 0.78
C PRO A 232 34.98 17.02 -0.55
N ALA A 233 35.77 17.14 -1.62
CA ALA A 233 35.30 17.49 -2.95
C ALA A 233 34.37 16.41 -3.52
N TYR A 234 34.65 15.13 -3.23
CA TYR A 234 33.79 14.01 -3.61
C TYR A 234 32.42 14.09 -2.92
N ARG A 235 32.37 14.37 -1.62
CA ARG A 235 31.13 14.57 -0.87
C ARG A 235 30.24 15.66 -1.49
N GLU A 236 30.83 16.84 -1.82
CA GLU A 236 30.07 17.92 -2.46
C GLU A 236 29.45 17.50 -3.77
N LYS A 237 30.21 16.79 -4.61
CA LYS A 237 29.69 16.21 -5.87
C LYS A 237 28.61 15.16 -5.63
N ALA A 238 28.77 14.31 -4.62
CA ALA A 238 27.77 13.31 -4.26
C ALA A 238 26.46 13.97 -3.81
N GLN A 239 26.52 15.04 -3.01
CA GLN A 239 25.34 15.80 -2.59
C GLN A 239 24.64 16.49 -3.78
N GLU A 240 25.38 17.04 -4.72
CA GLU A 240 24.81 17.63 -5.93
C GLU A 240 24.12 16.56 -6.79
N LYS A 241 24.80 15.43 -7.01
CA LYS A 241 24.24 14.28 -7.75
C LYS A 241 22.97 13.77 -7.06
N ALA A 242 22.96 13.63 -5.74
CA ALA A 242 21.78 13.18 -4.97
C ALA A 242 20.58 14.11 -5.19
N ARG A 243 20.78 15.45 -5.12
CA ARG A 243 19.71 16.42 -5.40
C ARG A 243 19.16 16.25 -6.82
N ASN A 244 20.04 16.15 -7.81
CA ASN A 244 19.67 16.01 -9.21
C ASN A 244 18.91 14.69 -9.47
N VAL A 245 19.32 13.60 -8.85
CA VAL A 245 18.66 12.28 -9.00
C VAL A 245 17.28 12.31 -8.36
N VAL A 246 17.14 12.79 -7.12
CA VAL A 246 15.85 12.85 -6.42
C VAL A 246 14.85 13.74 -7.17
N ALA A 247 15.34 14.87 -7.74
CA ALA A 247 14.52 15.74 -8.58
C ALA A 247 14.05 15.02 -9.86
N ARG A 248 14.97 14.33 -10.58
CA ARG A 248 14.61 13.52 -11.78
C ARG A 248 13.66 12.37 -11.48
N LEU A 249 13.72 11.78 -10.30
CA LEU A 249 12.76 10.76 -9.85
C LEU A 249 11.35 11.35 -9.59
N GLY A 250 11.19 12.68 -9.63
CA GLY A 250 9.94 13.36 -9.34
C GLY A 250 9.52 13.24 -7.86
N TRP A 251 10.47 13.02 -6.95
CA TRP A 251 10.18 12.85 -5.52
C TRP A 251 10.21 14.16 -4.74
N SER A 252 10.03 15.28 -5.42
CA SER A 252 9.82 16.56 -4.74
C SER A 252 8.49 16.55 -3.99
N PRO A 253 8.43 17.05 -2.75
CA PRO A 253 7.18 17.10 -2.00
C PRO A 253 6.10 17.89 -2.75
N TRP A 254 4.91 17.36 -2.80
CA TRP A 254 3.77 18.09 -3.31
C TRP A 254 3.39 19.22 -2.33
N ARG A 255 3.34 20.43 -2.83
CA ARG A 255 2.93 21.63 -2.09
C ARG A 255 1.71 22.23 -2.80
N PRO A 256 0.48 21.92 -2.34
CA PRO A 256 -0.71 22.48 -2.94
C PRO A 256 -0.70 24.01 -2.88
N SER A 257 -0.85 24.67 -4.04
CA SER A 257 -0.94 26.12 -4.15
C SER A 257 -2.29 26.64 -3.61
N THR A 258 -3.33 25.82 -3.74
CA THR A 258 -4.68 26.11 -3.31
C THR A 258 -5.35 24.89 -2.68
N THR A 259 -6.37 25.16 -1.86
CA THR A 259 -7.30 24.15 -1.33
C THR A 259 -8.74 24.48 -1.74
N GLU A 260 -8.94 25.48 -2.55
CA GLU A 260 -10.25 25.90 -3.02
C GLU A 260 -10.83 24.89 -4.04
N PHE A 261 -12.03 24.38 -3.74
CA PHE A 261 -12.66 23.33 -4.53
C PHE A 261 -12.84 23.73 -6.01
N THR A 262 -13.31 24.96 -6.27
CA THR A 262 -13.59 25.43 -7.64
C THR A 262 -12.32 25.48 -8.48
N THR A 263 -11.22 25.94 -7.92
CA THR A 263 -9.91 25.96 -8.58
C THR A 263 -9.39 24.55 -8.85
N LEU A 264 -9.54 23.63 -7.89
CA LEU A 264 -9.07 22.25 -8.03
C LEU A 264 -9.88 21.45 -9.08
N PHE A 265 -11.20 21.63 -9.13
CA PHE A 265 -12.10 20.74 -9.90
C PHE A 265 -12.88 21.43 -11.02
N GLY A 266 -12.80 22.74 -11.15
CA GLY A 266 -13.46 23.51 -12.22
C GLY A 266 -15.00 23.57 -12.11
N THR A 267 -15.57 23.16 -10.99
CA THR A 267 -17.02 23.14 -10.73
C THR A 267 -17.31 23.62 -9.32
N ALA A 268 -18.52 24.11 -9.07
CA ALA A 268 -18.94 24.44 -7.70
C ALA A 268 -19.05 23.17 -6.82
N PRO A 269 -18.74 23.27 -5.51
CA PRO A 269 -18.88 22.14 -4.59
C PRO A 269 -20.37 21.80 -4.38
N ARG A 270 -20.66 20.49 -4.31
CA ARG A 270 -21.95 19.99 -3.82
C ARG A 270 -21.95 19.98 -2.31
N ARG A 271 -23.08 19.64 -1.67
CA ARG A 271 -23.20 19.59 -0.21
C ARG A 271 -22.14 18.73 0.47
N LEU A 272 -21.85 17.55 -0.09
CA LEU A 272 -20.83 16.67 0.45
C LEU A 272 -19.46 17.33 0.47
N GLN A 273 -19.03 17.93 -0.64
CA GLN A 273 -17.72 18.55 -0.74
C GLN A 273 -17.60 19.78 0.16
N ALA A 274 -18.66 20.61 0.23
CA ALA A 274 -18.70 21.77 1.13
C ALA A 274 -18.60 21.33 2.62
N ALA A 275 -19.34 20.30 3.01
CA ALA A 275 -19.27 19.77 4.38
C ALA A 275 -17.89 19.18 4.71
N VAL A 276 -17.23 18.52 3.76
CA VAL A 276 -15.86 18.03 3.93
C VAL A 276 -14.88 19.18 4.08
N GLU A 277 -14.98 20.21 3.22
CA GLU A 277 -14.14 21.40 3.28
C GLU A 277 -14.23 22.10 4.65
N GLU A 278 -15.45 22.32 5.14
CA GLU A 278 -15.71 22.91 6.45
C GLU A 278 -15.10 22.05 7.60
N LEU A 279 -15.30 20.73 7.53
CA LEU A 279 -14.81 19.81 8.57
C LEU A 279 -13.29 19.79 8.65
N VAL A 280 -12.57 19.77 7.51
CA VAL A 280 -11.10 19.63 7.48
C VAL A 280 -10.35 20.96 7.59
N ALA A 281 -11.01 22.10 7.35
CA ALA A 281 -10.38 23.42 7.34
C ALA A 281 -9.60 23.75 8.63
N ASN A 282 -10.09 23.26 9.77
CA ASN A 282 -9.54 23.56 11.11
C ASN A 282 -8.82 22.36 11.74
N ARG A 283 -8.45 21.33 10.95
CA ARG A 283 -7.79 20.12 11.45
C ARG A 283 -6.29 20.22 11.23
N ASP A 284 -5.56 20.53 12.30
CA ASP A 284 -4.11 20.73 12.33
C ASP A 284 -3.32 19.52 12.83
N ARG A 285 -4.00 18.39 13.07
CA ARG A 285 -3.42 17.14 13.58
C ARG A 285 -3.79 15.95 12.71
N PRO A 286 -2.93 14.91 12.65
CA PRO A 286 -3.29 13.66 11.97
C PRO A 286 -4.53 13.02 12.59
N GLY A 287 -5.39 12.51 11.75
CA GLY A 287 -6.61 11.84 12.16
C GLY A 287 -7.19 10.96 11.05
N VAL A 288 -8.39 10.45 11.29
CA VAL A 288 -9.18 9.67 10.33
C VAL A 288 -10.43 10.43 9.96
N LEU A 289 -10.62 10.66 8.67
CA LEU A 289 -11.87 11.12 8.10
C LEU A 289 -12.60 9.94 7.45
N VAL A 290 -13.80 9.63 7.89
CA VAL A 290 -14.69 8.68 7.22
C VAL A 290 -15.76 9.44 6.46
N ILE A 291 -15.89 9.17 5.16
CA ILE A 291 -16.88 9.76 4.26
C ILE A 291 -17.88 8.68 3.88
N GLU A 292 -19.06 8.71 4.49
CA GLU A 292 -20.16 7.80 4.20
C GLU A 292 -21.22 8.56 3.40
N ALA A 293 -21.27 8.28 2.10
CA ALA A 293 -22.21 8.93 1.17
C ALA A 293 -22.55 8.00 0.01
N PRO A 294 -23.75 8.13 -0.58
CA PRO A 294 -24.18 7.30 -1.71
C PRO A 294 -23.20 7.36 -2.89
N THR A 295 -23.28 6.35 -3.76
CA THR A 295 -22.57 6.38 -5.04
C THR A 295 -23.10 7.53 -5.91
N GLY A 296 -22.19 8.33 -6.48
CA GLY A 296 -22.59 9.48 -7.34
C GLY A 296 -22.60 10.84 -6.65
N GLU A 297 -22.49 10.91 -5.32
CA GLU A 297 -22.39 12.17 -4.56
C GLU A 297 -21.05 12.91 -4.72
N GLY A 298 -20.09 12.32 -5.44
CA GLY A 298 -18.78 12.93 -5.67
C GLY A 298 -17.77 12.70 -4.56
N LYS A 299 -17.80 11.50 -3.92
CA LYS A 299 -16.84 11.09 -2.88
C LYS A 299 -15.39 11.25 -3.30
N THR A 300 -15.05 10.91 -4.55
CA THR A 300 -13.68 11.02 -5.08
C THR A 300 -13.15 12.45 -4.96
N LYS A 301 -13.90 13.44 -5.41
CA LYS A 301 -13.53 14.87 -5.30
C LYS A 301 -13.49 15.32 -3.84
N ALA A 302 -14.42 14.86 -3.01
CA ALA A 302 -14.43 15.14 -1.56
C ALA A 302 -13.18 14.58 -0.86
N GLY A 303 -12.79 13.33 -1.18
CA GLY A 303 -11.59 12.71 -0.64
C GLY A 303 -10.30 13.40 -1.10
N LEU A 304 -10.19 13.76 -2.38
CA LEU A 304 -9.05 14.49 -2.92
C LEU A 304 -8.94 15.91 -2.32
N LEU A 305 -10.07 16.61 -2.11
CA LEU A 305 -10.12 17.89 -1.42
C LEU A 305 -9.58 17.76 0.01
N ALA A 306 -10.12 16.81 0.79
CA ALA A 306 -9.66 16.55 2.14
C ALA A 306 -8.17 16.20 2.19
N ALA A 307 -7.69 15.36 1.26
CA ALA A 307 -6.29 15.00 1.15
C ALA A 307 -5.41 16.23 0.86
N THR A 308 -5.86 17.13 -0.03
CA THR A 308 -5.17 18.38 -0.36
C THR A 308 -5.04 19.30 0.87
N HIS A 309 -6.12 19.45 1.64
CA HIS A 309 -6.11 20.18 2.91
C HIS A 309 -5.12 19.57 3.91
N MET A 310 -5.21 18.25 4.13
CA MET A 310 -4.33 17.56 5.08
C MET A 310 -2.86 17.64 4.67
N VAL A 311 -2.53 17.47 3.38
CA VAL A 311 -1.15 17.62 2.88
C VAL A 311 -0.61 19.01 3.19
N ARG A 312 -1.39 20.04 2.95
CA ARG A 312 -0.99 21.43 3.20
C ARG A 312 -0.81 21.72 4.69
N THR A 313 -1.84 21.41 5.49
CA THR A 313 -1.88 21.73 6.92
C THR A 313 -0.84 20.94 7.72
N LEU A 314 -0.67 19.66 7.42
CA LEU A 314 0.28 18.78 8.13
C LEU A 314 1.68 18.77 7.49
N SER A 315 1.91 19.59 6.45
CA SER A 315 3.19 19.67 5.73
C SER A 315 3.70 18.29 5.23
N LEU A 316 2.78 17.46 4.77
CA LEU A 316 3.10 16.15 4.20
C LEU A 316 3.64 16.28 2.77
N SER A 317 4.25 15.20 2.27
CA SER A 317 4.81 15.18 0.91
C SER A 317 3.80 14.80 -0.17
N GLY A 318 2.63 14.24 0.19
CA GLY A 318 1.66 13.85 -0.83
C GLY A 318 0.54 12.94 -0.36
N VAL A 319 0.04 12.12 -1.30
CA VAL A 319 -1.14 11.26 -1.11
C VAL A 319 -0.88 9.87 -1.71
N TYR A 320 -1.34 8.83 -1.04
CA TYR A 320 -1.49 7.52 -1.63
C TYR A 320 -2.98 7.13 -1.66
N ALA A 321 -3.55 7.02 -2.87
CA ALA A 321 -4.91 6.56 -3.07
C ALA A 321 -4.93 5.04 -3.29
N ALA A 322 -5.56 4.32 -2.37
CA ALA A 322 -5.70 2.89 -2.33
C ALA A 322 -7.10 2.48 -2.77
N LEU A 323 -7.22 1.85 -3.93
CA LEU A 323 -8.49 1.56 -4.59
C LEU A 323 -8.74 0.05 -4.65
N PRO A 324 -10.00 -0.40 -4.66
CA PRO A 324 -10.33 -1.83 -4.62
C PRO A 324 -9.90 -2.55 -5.91
N THR A 325 -9.95 -1.89 -7.07
CA THR A 325 -9.64 -2.52 -8.36
C THR A 325 -8.82 -1.62 -9.28
N ARG A 326 -8.16 -2.21 -10.28
CA ARG A 326 -7.44 -1.47 -11.32
C ARG A 326 -8.35 -0.59 -12.18
N ALA A 327 -9.59 -1.00 -12.40
CA ALA A 327 -10.54 -0.27 -13.23
C ALA A 327 -11.00 1.04 -12.56
N THR A 328 -11.29 1.00 -11.25
CA THR A 328 -11.58 2.20 -10.45
C THR A 328 -10.34 3.08 -10.34
N GLY A 329 -9.15 2.46 -10.35
CA GLY A 329 -7.87 3.15 -10.33
C GLY A 329 -7.66 4.10 -11.49
N LYS A 330 -8.08 3.73 -12.70
CA LYS A 330 -7.92 4.62 -13.87
C LYS A 330 -8.75 5.90 -13.74
N ALA A 331 -10.01 5.80 -13.41
CA ALA A 331 -10.87 6.98 -13.27
C ALA A 331 -10.39 7.93 -12.15
N PHE A 332 -9.92 7.35 -11.02
CA PHE A 332 -9.34 8.12 -9.93
C PHE A 332 -8.01 8.79 -10.34
N TYR A 333 -7.19 8.09 -11.10
CA TYR A 333 -5.94 8.61 -11.64
C TYR A 333 -6.18 9.79 -12.59
N ASP A 334 -7.14 9.64 -13.52
CA ASP A 334 -7.51 10.69 -14.48
C ASP A 334 -8.01 11.95 -13.74
N GLU A 335 -8.91 11.80 -12.75
CA GLU A 335 -9.38 12.92 -11.91
C GLU A 335 -8.24 13.58 -11.11
N THR A 336 -7.33 12.77 -10.54
CA THR A 336 -6.18 13.29 -9.80
C THR A 336 -5.23 14.07 -10.71
N THR A 337 -4.97 13.57 -11.90
CA THR A 337 -4.10 14.22 -12.91
C THR A 337 -4.70 15.55 -13.36
N GLU A 338 -6.00 15.57 -13.61
CA GLU A 338 -6.71 16.80 -13.97
C GLU A 338 -6.68 17.84 -12.84
N MET A 339 -6.93 17.42 -11.61
CA MET A 339 -6.81 18.28 -10.42
C MET A 339 -5.40 18.90 -10.28
N LEU A 340 -4.36 18.10 -10.46
CA LEU A 340 -2.97 18.57 -10.40
C LEU A 340 -2.67 19.57 -11.52
N ALA A 341 -3.12 19.30 -12.75
CA ALA A 341 -2.96 20.20 -13.89
C ALA A 341 -3.67 21.54 -13.67
N ARG A 342 -4.92 21.53 -13.18
CA ARG A 342 -5.70 22.75 -12.87
C ARG A 342 -5.04 23.59 -11.78
N SER A 343 -4.45 22.96 -10.77
CA SER A 343 -3.74 23.65 -9.68
C SER A 343 -2.33 24.13 -10.07
N GLY A 344 -1.88 23.91 -11.31
CA GLY A 344 -0.54 24.28 -11.78
C GLY A 344 0.57 23.51 -11.05
N SER A 345 0.28 22.29 -10.56
CA SER A 345 1.25 21.50 -9.81
C SER A 345 2.35 20.94 -10.72
N PRO A 346 3.64 21.08 -10.34
CA PRO A 346 4.72 20.41 -11.07
C PRO A 346 4.82 18.91 -10.78
N VAL A 347 4.09 18.40 -9.77
CA VAL A 347 4.10 17.01 -9.36
C VAL A 347 3.12 16.21 -10.22
N ARG A 348 3.52 15.02 -10.64
CA ARG A 348 2.68 14.10 -11.41
C ARG A 348 2.16 12.96 -10.53
N ALA A 349 0.96 12.50 -10.82
CA ALA A 349 0.44 11.27 -10.25
C ALA A 349 1.15 10.05 -10.87
N VAL A 350 1.45 9.04 -10.05
CA VAL A 350 2.10 7.81 -10.51
C VAL A 350 1.16 6.63 -10.26
N PRO A 351 0.75 5.91 -11.30
CA PRO A 351 -0.06 4.72 -11.13
C PRO A 351 0.77 3.54 -10.60
N VAL A 352 0.21 2.82 -9.63
CA VAL A 352 0.90 1.75 -8.89
C VAL A 352 0.29 0.39 -9.23
N HIS A 353 0.41 -0.02 -10.52
CA HIS A 353 -0.02 -1.35 -10.99
C HIS A 353 0.74 -1.76 -12.27
N GLY A 354 0.82 -3.06 -12.54
CA GLY A 354 1.70 -3.62 -13.57
C GLY A 354 1.44 -3.20 -15.04
N LEU A 355 0.25 -2.67 -15.38
CA LEU A 355 -0.07 -2.19 -16.74
C LEU A 355 0.24 -0.70 -16.95
N ALA A 356 0.39 0.05 -15.88
CA ALA A 356 0.61 1.48 -15.93
C ALA A 356 1.94 1.86 -16.60
N LEU A 357 2.98 1.04 -16.44
CA LEU A 357 4.27 1.25 -17.10
C LEU A 357 4.18 1.18 -18.63
N GLN A 358 3.24 0.42 -19.19
CA GLN A 358 3.02 0.38 -20.64
C GLN A 358 2.25 1.62 -21.13
N GLN A 359 1.34 2.16 -20.32
CA GLN A 359 0.58 3.36 -20.66
C GLN A 359 1.44 4.62 -20.58
N ILE A 360 2.26 4.75 -19.53
CA ILE A 360 3.22 5.87 -19.40
C ILE A 360 4.20 5.88 -20.58
N ARG A 361 4.69 4.71 -21.02
CA ARG A 361 5.56 4.61 -22.19
C ARG A 361 4.88 5.02 -23.50
N ALA A 362 3.58 4.83 -23.63
CA ALA A 362 2.81 5.24 -24.80
C ALA A 362 2.50 6.74 -24.82
N GLU A 363 2.34 7.36 -23.66
CA GLU A 363 2.10 8.81 -23.48
C GLU A 363 3.40 9.64 -23.62
N ASP A 364 4.53 9.14 -23.10
CA ASP A 364 5.85 9.78 -23.20
C ASP A 364 6.44 9.78 -24.64
N THR A 365 5.92 8.94 -25.54
CA THR A 365 6.33 8.97 -26.95
C THR A 365 5.76 10.17 -27.73
N ASN A 366 4.77 10.87 -27.17
CA ASN A 366 4.18 12.05 -27.80
C ASN A 366 4.72 13.40 -27.27
N ASP A 367 5.32 13.42 -26.10
CA ASP A 367 5.95 14.62 -25.54
C ASP A 367 7.47 14.41 -25.47
N ASN A 368 8.23 15.24 -26.19
CA ASN A 368 9.70 15.28 -26.20
C ASN A 368 10.36 15.68 -24.85
N VAL A 369 9.69 15.44 -23.73
CA VAL A 369 10.26 15.50 -22.38
C VAL A 369 10.42 14.08 -21.89
N SER A 370 11.56 13.46 -22.23
CA SER A 370 11.95 12.16 -21.70
C SER A 370 12.14 12.25 -20.17
N THR A 371 11.05 12.11 -19.43
CA THR A 371 11.13 11.61 -18.08
C THR A 371 11.45 10.12 -18.21
N ASP A 372 12.73 9.83 -18.29
CA ASP A 372 13.31 8.50 -18.45
C ASP A 372 13.06 7.65 -17.19
N LEU A 373 11.80 7.29 -16.98
CA LEU A 373 11.34 6.43 -15.90
C LEU A 373 11.69 4.96 -16.15
N SER A 374 12.09 4.64 -17.40
CA SER A 374 12.56 3.30 -17.80
C SER A 374 14.04 3.08 -17.51
N GLU A 375 14.81 4.15 -17.26
CA GLU A 375 16.28 4.09 -17.12
C GLU A 375 16.80 3.89 -15.72
N VAL A 376 15.96 3.76 -14.70
CA VAL A 376 16.38 3.14 -13.45
C VAL A 376 16.17 1.64 -13.59
N GLU A 377 16.80 1.04 -14.57
CA GLU A 377 17.17 -0.36 -14.42
C GLU A 377 18.17 -0.41 -13.26
N PRO A 378 17.91 -1.19 -12.22
CA PRO A 378 18.97 -1.61 -11.31
C PRO A 378 19.88 -2.56 -12.11
N THR A 379 20.65 -1.98 -13.04
CA THR A 379 21.78 -2.70 -13.59
C THR A 379 22.79 -2.76 -12.46
N ASP A 380 23.01 -3.99 -12.04
CA ASP A 380 24.11 -4.38 -11.22
C ASP A 380 24.07 -3.89 -9.75
N VAL A 381 23.21 -4.53 -8.96
CA VAL A 381 23.77 -5.03 -7.72
C VAL A 381 24.95 -5.88 -8.19
N ALA A 382 26.16 -5.35 -8.05
CA ALA A 382 27.38 -5.93 -8.53
C ALA A 382 27.39 -7.40 -8.20
N THR A 383 27.61 -8.22 -9.21
CA THR A 383 27.75 -9.65 -9.08
C THR A 383 28.77 -9.95 -8.03
N ASP A 384 28.33 -10.28 -6.85
CA ASP A 384 29.08 -10.87 -5.78
C ASP A 384 29.26 -12.35 -6.19
N HIS A 385 30.42 -12.82 -6.62
CA HIS A 385 30.66 -14.14 -7.13
C HIS A 385 30.49 -15.24 -6.07
N GLY A 386 29.27 -15.71 -5.87
CA GLY A 386 28.95 -16.84 -5.01
C GLY A 386 27.51 -17.30 -5.22
N ASP A 387 27.29 -18.35 -5.99
CA ASP A 387 26.02 -18.96 -6.35
C ASP A 387 25.11 -18.05 -7.21
N GLY A 388 25.31 -18.09 -8.51
CA GLY A 388 24.61 -17.26 -9.52
C GLY A 388 23.09 -17.32 -9.48
N GLN A 389 22.45 -18.41 -9.04
CA GLN A 389 21.01 -18.54 -9.00
C GLN A 389 20.33 -17.75 -7.88
N VAL A 390 20.82 -17.81 -6.65
CA VAL A 390 20.23 -17.07 -5.51
C VAL A 390 20.42 -15.57 -5.65
N ARG A 391 21.47 -15.17 -6.35
CA ARG A 391 21.82 -13.78 -6.61
C ARG A 391 21.02 -13.13 -7.73
N GLU A 392 20.80 -13.86 -8.80
CA GLU A 392 19.92 -13.43 -9.89
C GLU A 392 18.51 -13.23 -9.38
N GLU A 393 18.01 -14.07 -8.45
CA GLU A 393 16.75 -13.91 -7.77
C GLU A 393 16.69 -12.69 -6.84
N LEU A 394 17.74 -12.39 -6.08
CA LEU A 394 17.83 -11.23 -5.20
C LEU A 394 17.93 -9.91 -5.99
N THR A 395 18.70 -9.90 -7.06
CA THR A 395 18.85 -8.75 -7.95
C THR A 395 17.54 -8.51 -8.72
N THR A 396 16.92 -9.58 -9.20
CA THR A 396 15.62 -9.54 -9.88
C THR A 396 14.53 -9.08 -8.92
N ALA A 397 14.52 -9.56 -7.66
CA ALA A 397 13.57 -9.14 -6.64
C ALA A 397 13.71 -7.67 -6.25
N ALA A 398 14.92 -7.14 -6.10
CA ALA A 398 15.17 -5.73 -5.85
C ALA A 398 14.76 -4.87 -7.06
N ARG A 399 15.07 -5.33 -8.28
CA ARG A 399 14.69 -4.73 -9.56
C ARG A 399 13.17 -4.67 -9.74
N GLU A 400 12.47 -5.79 -9.51
CA GLU A 400 11.01 -5.85 -9.53
C GLU A 400 10.39 -4.99 -8.42
N TRP A 401 11.01 -4.97 -7.24
CA TRP A 401 10.52 -4.19 -6.12
C TRP A 401 10.59 -2.69 -6.43
N PHE A 402 11.71 -2.21 -6.93
CA PHE A 402 11.90 -0.79 -7.26
C PHE A 402 10.97 -0.38 -8.40
N THR A 403 10.88 -1.18 -9.46
CA THR A 403 10.03 -0.88 -10.63
C THR A 403 8.53 -0.94 -10.31
N LYS A 404 8.08 -1.95 -9.54
CA LYS A 404 6.65 -2.15 -9.23
C LYS A 404 6.13 -1.29 -8.06
N LYS A 405 7.02 -0.77 -7.20
CA LYS A 405 6.65 -0.10 -5.94
C LYS A 405 7.05 1.37 -5.86
N ARG A 406 7.61 1.90 -6.91
CA ARG A 406 8.01 3.30 -7.05
C ARG A 406 6.89 4.28 -6.71
N GLY A 407 5.66 3.97 -7.12
CA GLY A 407 4.51 4.80 -6.84
C GLY A 407 4.19 4.96 -5.33
N LEU A 408 4.59 3.99 -4.49
CA LEU A 408 4.44 4.11 -3.04
C LEU A 408 5.44 5.13 -2.45
N LEU A 409 6.59 5.32 -3.09
CA LEU A 409 7.61 6.31 -2.68
C LEU A 409 7.36 7.69 -3.32
N SER A 410 6.68 7.73 -4.48
CA SER A 410 6.34 8.99 -5.17
C SER A 410 5.36 9.85 -4.36
N PRO A 411 5.40 11.18 -4.46
CA PRO A 411 4.48 12.05 -3.70
C PRO A 411 3.01 11.72 -3.92
N ILE A 412 2.60 11.54 -5.17
CA ILE A 412 1.21 11.17 -5.51
C ILE A 412 1.22 9.78 -6.12
N GLY A 413 0.69 8.80 -5.38
CA GLY A 413 0.51 7.43 -5.82
C GLY A 413 -0.97 7.05 -5.94
N VAL A 414 -1.36 6.43 -7.04
CA VAL A 414 -2.71 5.87 -7.22
C VAL A 414 -2.59 4.39 -7.53
N GLY A 415 -3.09 3.53 -6.64
CA GLY A 415 -2.90 2.09 -6.77
C GLY A 415 -3.98 1.24 -6.13
N THR A 416 -3.78 -0.08 -6.13
CA THR A 416 -4.70 -0.96 -5.43
C THR A 416 -4.44 -0.97 -3.92
N VAL A 417 -5.48 -1.25 -3.14
CA VAL A 417 -5.39 -1.36 -1.68
C VAL A 417 -4.36 -2.40 -1.25
N ASP A 418 -4.16 -3.46 -2.01
CA ASP A 418 -3.17 -4.50 -1.73
C ASP A 418 -1.77 -3.92 -1.53
N GLN A 419 -1.38 -2.89 -2.31
CA GLN A 419 -0.07 -2.28 -2.17
C GLN A 419 0.11 -1.58 -0.82
N ALA A 420 -0.94 -0.94 -0.30
CA ALA A 420 -0.93 -0.38 1.05
C ALA A 420 -0.95 -1.49 2.12
N LEU A 421 -1.78 -2.53 1.94
CA LEU A 421 -1.88 -3.65 2.87
C LEU A 421 -0.59 -4.47 2.96
N PHE A 422 0.17 -4.58 1.87
CA PHE A 422 1.49 -5.21 1.92
C PHE A 422 2.49 -4.51 2.85
N SER A 423 2.23 -3.27 3.26
CA SER A 423 3.06 -2.57 4.25
C SER A 423 2.94 -3.17 5.66
N VAL A 424 1.93 -4.00 5.91
CA VAL A 424 1.71 -4.69 7.18
C VAL A 424 1.81 -6.21 7.09
N VAL A 425 2.12 -6.74 5.92
CA VAL A 425 2.44 -8.16 5.72
C VAL A 425 3.92 -8.38 6.01
N ARG A 426 4.24 -9.42 6.77
CA ARG A 426 5.63 -9.79 7.07
C ARG A 426 6.34 -10.25 5.78
N SER A 427 7.05 -9.35 5.16
CA SER A 427 7.77 -9.55 3.90
C SER A 427 9.05 -8.73 3.87
N ARG A 428 9.97 -9.06 2.95
CA ARG A 428 11.18 -8.25 2.76
C ARG A 428 10.84 -6.79 2.53
N HIS A 429 11.59 -5.89 3.15
CA HIS A 429 11.46 -4.44 3.04
C HIS A 429 10.07 -3.90 3.43
N THR A 430 9.34 -4.56 4.35
CA THR A 430 8.06 -4.08 4.88
C THR A 430 8.18 -2.67 5.44
N PHE A 431 9.27 -2.39 6.17
CA PHE A 431 9.55 -1.08 6.75
C PHE A 431 9.72 0.03 5.70
N VAL A 432 10.23 -0.27 4.50
CA VAL A 432 10.31 0.72 3.39
C VAL A 432 8.92 1.14 2.92
N ARG A 433 7.95 0.21 2.90
CA ARG A 433 6.57 0.55 2.51
C ARG A 433 5.89 1.44 3.56
N LEU A 434 6.06 1.12 4.85
CA LEU A 434 5.55 1.95 5.94
C LEU A 434 6.15 3.35 5.90
N VAL A 435 7.47 3.45 5.70
CA VAL A 435 8.16 4.74 5.54
C VAL A 435 7.65 5.49 4.30
N GLY A 436 7.44 4.79 3.18
CA GLY A 436 6.87 5.38 1.97
C GLY A 436 5.46 5.97 2.16
N LEU A 437 4.66 5.42 3.08
CA LEU A 437 3.35 5.95 3.46
C LEU A 437 3.44 7.04 4.54
N SER A 438 4.47 7.05 5.38
CA SER A 438 4.54 7.88 6.58
C SER A 438 4.47 9.40 6.33
N ASN A 439 4.83 9.85 5.14
CA ASN A 439 4.80 11.27 4.74
C ASN A 439 3.67 11.59 3.75
N LYS A 440 2.57 10.85 3.82
CA LYS A 440 1.43 10.99 2.92
C LYS A 440 0.10 10.91 3.65
N VAL A 441 -0.95 11.39 3.01
CA VAL A 441 -2.32 11.02 3.36
C VAL A 441 -2.61 9.67 2.71
N LEU A 442 -3.12 8.71 3.48
CA LEU A 442 -3.64 7.45 2.96
C LEU A 442 -5.14 7.62 2.69
N LEU A 443 -5.55 7.55 1.42
CA LEU A 443 -6.94 7.57 1.03
C LEU A 443 -7.34 6.15 0.59
N VAL A 444 -8.35 5.57 1.23
CA VAL A 444 -8.87 4.22 0.91
C VAL A 444 -10.31 4.34 0.43
N ASP A 445 -10.56 3.89 -0.80
CA ASP A 445 -11.90 3.91 -1.39
C ASP A 445 -12.58 2.56 -1.29
N GLU A 446 -13.92 2.58 -1.20
CA GLU A 446 -14.81 1.41 -1.13
C GLU A 446 -14.42 0.42 -0.02
N VAL A 447 -14.22 0.93 1.20
CA VAL A 447 -13.74 0.17 2.37
C VAL A 447 -14.63 -1.05 2.72
N HIS A 448 -15.90 -1.00 2.35
CA HIS A 448 -16.86 -2.10 2.56
C HIS A 448 -16.61 -3.33 1.68
N ALA A 449 -15.92 -3.19 0.55
CA ALA A 449 -15.71 -4.26 -0.43
C ALA A 449 -14.66 -5.31 -0.02
N PHE A 450 -14.13 -5.26 1.20
CA PHE A 450 -13.04 -6.10 1.66
C PHE A 450 -13.54 -7.39 2.33
N ASP A 451 -12.96 -8.51 1.95
CA ASP A 451 -13.17 -9.79 2.62
C ASP A 451 -12.57 -9.79 4.04
N THR A 452 -12.86 -10.84 4.81
CA THR A 452 -12.39 -10.98 6.20
C THR A 452 -10.87 -10.89 6.33
N TYR A 453 -10.13 -11.49 5.38
CA TYR A 453 -8.67 -11.44 5.39
C TYR A 453 -8.13 -10.03 5.15
N THR A 454 -8.62 -9.38 4.11
CA THR A 454 -8.28 -8.00 3.73
C THR A 454 -8.66 -7.02 4.85
N SER A 455 -9.81 -7.26 5.50
CA SER A 455 -10.27 -6.47 6.65
C SER A 455 -9.30 -6.54 7.84
N ARG A 456 -8.77 -7.72 8.16
CA ARG A 456 -7.76 -7.88 9.23
C ARG A 456 -6.44 -7.18 8.90
N LEU A 457 -6.03 -7.21 7.64
CA LEU A 457 -4.85 -6.44 7.20
C LEU A 457 -5.09 -4.94 7.32
N LEU A 458 -6.30 -4.48 6.97
CA LEU A 458 -6.67 -3.07 7.11
C LEU A 458 -6.67 -2.64 8.58
N ASP A 459 -7.17 -3.44 9.52
CA ASP A 459 -7.09 -3.16 10.95
C ASP A 459 -5.65 -2.93 11.39
N ARG A 460 -4.75 -3.80 10.95
CA ARG A 460 -3.33 -3.68 11.26
C ARG A 460 -2.71 -2.44 10.61
N LEU A 461 -3.12 -2.11 9.38
CA LEU A 461 -2.67 -0.91 8.70
C LEU A 461 -3.16 0.35 9.41
N MET A 462 -4.41 0.39 9.86
CA MET A 462 -4.96 1.49 10.65
C MET A 462 -4.18 1.72 11.93
N TRP A 463 -3.83 0.64 12.66
CA TRP A 463 -2.99 0.74 13.84
C TRP A 463 -1.62 1.36 13.52
N TRP A 464 -0.96 0.91 12.43
CA TRP A 464 0.33 1.47 12.03
C TRP A 464 0.21 2.92 11.53
N CYS A 465 -0.89 3.28 10.87
CA CYS A 465 -1.17 4.66 10.50
C CYS A 465 -1.25 5.56 11.75
N GLY A 466 -1.97 5.14 12.78
CA GLY A 466 -1.99 5.85 14.07
C GLY A 466 -0.59 5.97 14.68
N ARG A 467 0.17 4.88 14.71
CA ARG A 467 1.52 4.83 15.30
C ARG A 467 2.52 5.77 14.61
N LEU A 468 2.40 5.89 13.29
CA LEU A 468 3.25 6.73 12.46
C LEU A 468 2.69 8.14 12.22
N GLY A 469 1.51 8.45 12.77
CA GLY A 469 0.84 9.74 12.56
C GLY A 469 0.41 9.96 11.11
N ILE A 470 0.06 8.90 10.37
CA ILE A 470 -0.44 8.97 9.01
C ILE A 470 -1.92 9.34 9.06
N PRO A 471 -2.35 10.45 8.47
CA PRO A 471 -3.76 10.76 8.34
C PRO A 471 -4.42 9.83 7.32
N VAL A 472 -5.64 9.39 7.60
CA VAL A 472 -6.38 8.44 6.76
C VAL A 472 -7.73 9.01 6.35
N ILE A 473 -8.08 8.81 5.08
CA ILE A 473 -9.41 9.11 4.55
C ILE A 473 -10.01 7.79 4.10
N LEU A 474 -11.14 7.40 4.70
CA LEU A 474 -11.90 6.22 4.35
C LEU A 474 -13.17 6.64 3.62
N MET A 475 -13.40 6.14 2.42
CA MET A 475 -14.60 6.42 1.65
C MET A 475 -15.43 5.15 1.47
N SER A 476 -16.72 5.25 1.70
CA SER A 476 -17.64 4.13 1.55
C SER A 476 -19.04 4.59 1.19
N ALA A 477 -19.77 3.75 0.45
CA ALA A 477 -21.21 3.90 0.26
C ALA A 477 -22.02 3.11 1.30
N THR A 478 -21.38 2.15 1.99
CA THR A 478 -22.08 1.16 2.82
C THR A 478 -21.14 0.63 3.91
N LEU A 479 -20.80 1.44 4.91
CA LEU A 479 -19.93 1.00 6.00
C LEU A 479 -20.75 0.66 7.25
N PRO A 480 -20.74 -0.60 7.74
CA PRO A 480 -21.39 -0.96 9.00
C PRO A 480 -20.81 -0.16 10.18
N ALA A 481 -21.67 0.18 11.15
CA ALA A 481 -21.29 1.00 12.31
C ALA A 481 -20.23 0.32 13.17
N SER A 482 -20.36 -1.02 13.38
CA SER A 482 -19.35 -1.81 14.08
C SER A 482 -18.00 -1.73 13.38
N ARG A 483 -17.97 -1.87 12.04
CA ARG A 483 -16.76 -1.83 11.25
C ARG A 483 -16.09 -0.45 11.28
N ARG A 484 -16.89 0.62 11.20
CA ARG A 484 -16.38 1.99 11.38
C ARG A 484 -15.69 2.15 12.73
N ARG A 485 -16.36 1.75 13.82
CA ARG A 485 -15.81 1.83 15.19
C ARG A 485 -14.51 1.04 15.33
N GLU A 486 -14.42 -0.17 14.79
CA GLU A 486 -13.20 -0.98 14.79
C GLU A 486 -12.03 -0.24 14.14
N LEU A 487 -12.20 0.30 12.92
CA LEU A 487 -11.17 1.02 12.19
C LEU A 487 -10.67 2.27 12.94
N LEU A 488 -11.60 3.05 13.49
CA LEU A 488 -11.27 4.23 14.28
C LEU A 488 -10.55 3.87 15.59
N THR A 489 -10.99 2.81 16.27
CA THR A 489 -10.35 2.29 17.49
C THR A 489 -8.93 1.81 17.22
N GLU A 490 -8.70 1.09 16.12
CA GLU A 490 -7.36 0.62 15.74
C GLU A 490 -6.41 1.79 15.47
N TRP A 491 -6.85 2.83 14.75
CA TRP A 491 -6.01 3.99 14.52
C TRP A 491 -5.67 4.73 15.83
N ARG A 492 -6.66 4.95 16.72
CA ARG A 492 -6.43 5.55 18.05
C ARG A 492 -5.48 4.73 18.90
N ALA A 493 -5.64 3.42 18.92
CA ALA A 493 -4.76 2.52 19.67
C ALA A 493 -3.30 2.62 19.17
N GLY A 494 -3.10 2.74 17.85
CA GLY A 494 -1.78 2.98 17.27
C GLY A 494 -1.18 4.33 17.68
N ALA A 495 -1.99 5.36 17.75
CA ALA A 495 -1.57 6.69 18.18
C ALA A 495 -1.17 6.78 19.67
N ARG A 496 -1.33 5.69 20.45
CA ARG A 496 -1.03 5.60 21.90
C ARG A 496 -1.79 6.62 22.74
N VAL A 497 -3.03 6.87 22.38
CA VAL A 497 -3.91 7.69 23.21
C VAL A 497 -4.62 6.75 24.16
N GLN A 498 -4.61 7.10 25.44
CA GLN A 498 -5.47 6.43 26.40
C GLN A 498 -6.93 6.53 25.92
N PRO A 499 -7.75 5.49 26.10
CA PRO A 499 -9.17 5.60 25.78
C PRO A 499 -9.70 6.86 26.44
N ILE A 500 -10.36 7.71 25.66
CA ILE A 500 -11.08 8.84 26.24
C ILE A 500 -12.17 8.17 27.08
N THR A 501 -12.00 8.23 28.42
CA THR A 501 -12.86 7.54 29.39
C THR A 501 -14.33 8.03 29.38
N ASN A 502 -14.64 9.01 28.56
CA ASN A 502 -15.94 9.58 28.31
C ASN A 502 -16.45 9.30 26.87
N ASP A 503 -15.93 8.28 26.16
CA ASP A 503 -16.66 7.72 25.03
C ASP A 503 -17.91 6.99 25.58
N GLU A 504 -18.88 7.77 26.07
CA GLU A 504 -20.27 7.33 25.94
C GLU A 504 -20.43 6.99 24.45
N PRO A 505 -20.91 5.79 24.10
CA PRO A 505 -21.21 5.49 22.71
C PRO A 505 -22.09 6.64 22.22
N ALA A 506 -21.57 7.39 21.23
CA ALA A 506 -22.30 8.49 20.64
C ALA A 506 -23.72 8.00 20.44
N SER A 507 -24.65 8.64 21.09
CA SER A 507 -26.06 8.25 21.25
C SER A 507 -26.55 7.53 20.00
N ALA A 508 -27.11 6.34 20.16
CA ALA A 508 -27.62 5.40 19.18
C ALA A 508 -27.36 5.87 17.74
N ASP A 509 -26.30 5.30 17.15
CA ASP A 509 -25.68 5.73 15.89
C ASP A 509 -26.78 6.16 14.89
N PRO A 510 -26.98 7.44 14.58
CA PRO A 510 -28.11 7.85 13.77
C PRO A 510 -27.97 7.15 12.41
N ASP A 511 -28.95 6.38 12.04
CA ASP A 511 -29.05 5.76 10.73
C ASP A 511 -28.97 6.85 9.67
N GLY A 512 -27.94 6.80 8.80
CA GLY A 512 -27.81 7.81 7.74
C GLY A 512 -26.37 8.08 7.29
N TRP A 513 -26.32 8.92 6.27
CA TRP A 513 -25.08 9.39 5.67
C TRP A 513 -24.38 10.40 6.56
N ARG A 514 -23.05 10.35 6.63
CA ARG A 514 -22.29 11.21 7.55
C ARG A 514 -20.85 11.38 7.17
N LEU A 515 -20.23 12.41 7.76
CA LEU A 515 -18.79 12.51 7.90
C LEU A 515 -18.44 12.22 9.36
N THR A 516 -17.39 11.45 9.56
CA THR A 516 -16.84 11.18 10.90
C THR A 516 -15.37 11.56 10.93
N TRP A 517 -14.98 12.41 11.89
CA TRP A 517 -13.59 12.76 12.15
C TRP A 517 -13.18 12.26 13.52
N VAL A 518 -12.00 11.64 13.53
CA VAL A 518 -11.36 11.19 14.79
C VAL A 518 -9.88 11.52 14.73
N ASP A 519 -9.35 12.11 15.78
CA ASP A 519 -7.93 12.23 16.03
C ASP A 519 -7.54 11.67 17.41
N ALA A 520 -6.25 11.85 17.78
CA ALA A 520 -5.72 11.32 19.01
C ALA A 520 -6.15 12.08 20.28
N HIS A 521 -6.70 13.28 20.16
CA HIS A 521 -6.83 14.22 21.29
C HIS A 521 -8.24 14.77 21.48
N THR A 522 -9.07 14.71 20.44
CA THR A 522 -10.41 15.28 20.49
C THR A 522 -11.49 14.20 20.42
N PRO A 523 -12.68 14.44 21.01
CA PRO A 523 -13.82 13.57 20.84
C PRO A 523 -14.16 13.38 19.37
N GLU A 524 -14.84 12.28 19.06
CA GLU A 524 -15.36 12.01 17.72
C GLU A 524 -16.30 13.14 17.26
N THR A 525 -16.07 13.66 16.05
CA THR A 525 -16.93 14.67 15.42
C THR A 525 -17.74 13.98 14.32
N VAL A 526 -19.07 14.03 14.43
CA VAL A 526 -20.00 13.46 13.43
C VAL A 526 -20.80 14.59 12.80
N VAL A 527 -20.79 14.66 11.45
CA VAL A 527 -21.59 15.59 10.67
C VAL A 527 -22.59 14.80 9.83
N PRO A 528 -23.88 14.86 10.13
CA PRO A 528 -24.90 14.16 9.33
C PRO A 528 -25.00 14.79 7.94
N LEU A 529 -25.19 13.94 6.92
CA LEU A 529 -25.33 14.35 5.54
C LEU A 529 -26.72 14.07 4.99
N LYS A 530 -27.17 14.93 4.08
CA LYS A 530 -28.36 14.67 3.27
C LYS A 530 -27.92 14.53 1.82
N PRO A 531 -28.19 13.40 1.16
CA PRO A 531 -27.85 13.21 -0.24
C PRO A 531 -28.52 14.25 -1.13
N ASP A 532 -27.81 14.65 -2.19
CA ASP A 532 -28.37 15.53 -3.24
C ASP A 532 -29.16 14.74 -4.28
N GLN A 533 -29.07 13.41 -4.27
CA GLN A 533 -29.71 12.53 -5.25
C GLN A 533 -31.21 12.46 -5.08
N ASN A 534 -31.90 12.44 -6.21
CA ASN A 534 -33.33 12.18 -6.27
C ASN A 534 -33.63 10.74 -5.83
N ARG A 535 -34.74 10.58 -5.12
CA ARG A 535 -35.26 9.26 -4.72
C ARG A 535 -35.59 8.42 -5.95
N ARG A 536 -35.09 7.20 -5.97
CA ARG A 536 -35.32 6.21 -7.01
C ARG A 536 -36.01 4.99 -6.41
N ARG A 537 -37.11 4.56 -7.01
CA ARG A 537 -37.85 3.36 -6.55
C ARG A 537 -37.49 2.19 -7.44
N VAL A 538 -36.87 1.15 -6.89
CA VAL A 538 -36.44 -0.04 -7.62
C VAL A 538 -37.35 -1.21 -7.29
N LYS A 539 -38.00 -1.75 -8.31
CA LYS A 539 -38.84 -2.96 -8.18
C LYS A 539 -37.96 -4.20 -8.25
N LEU A 540 -38.03 -5.02 -7.21
CA LEU A 540 -37.33 -6.32 -7.16
C LEU A 540 -38.22 -7.41 -7.78
N VAL A 541 -37.62 -8.24 -8.63
CA VAL A 541 -38.29 -9.37 -9.26
C VAL A 541 -37.45 -10.63 -9.03
N ARG A 542 -38.00 -11.61 -8.33
CA ARG A 542 -37.32 -12.89 -8.08
C ARG A 542 -37.54 -13.80 -9.27
N LEU A 543 -36.45 -14.19 -9.95
CA LEU A 543 -36.45 -15.00 -11.17
C LEU A 543 -35.74 -16.34 -10.96
N THR A 544 -36.05 -17.30 -11.77
CA THR A 544 -35.25 -18.51 -11.93
C THR A 544 -34.14 -18.27 -12.98
N ASP A 545 -33.11 -19.11 -12.98
CA ASP A 545 -32.02 -19.00 -13.97
C ASP A 545 -32.53 -19.20 -15.41
N ASP A 546 -33.60 -19.98 -15.61
CA ASP A 546 -34.16 -20.28 -16.89
C ASP A 546 -35.02 -19.13 -17.46
N ASP A 547 -35.59 -18.30 -16.61
CA ASP A 547 -36.45 -17.19 -17.03
C ASP A 547 -35.64 -15.97 -17.52
N VAL A 548 -34.34 -15.91 -17.22
CA VAL A 548 -33.50 -14.68 -17.43
C VAL A 548 -33.53 -14.23 -18.89
N ALA A 549 -33.38 -15.13 -19.84
CA ALA A 549 -33.25 -14.77 -21.24
C ALA A 549 -34.55 -14.13 -21.76
N ASP A 550 -35.68 -14.76 -21.48
CA ASP A 550 -36.99 -14.28 -21.93
C ASP A 550 -37.37 -13.01 -21.18
N TRP A 551 -37.20 -12.96 -19.86
CA TRP A 551 -37.51 -11.80 -19.06
C TRP A 551 -36.70 -10.56 -19.51
N VAL A 552 -35.40 -10.69 -19.72
CA VAL A 552 -34.57 -9.56 -20.18
C VAL A 552 -35.02 -9.05 -21.52
N LEU A 553 -35.27 -9.94 -22.52
CA LEU A 553 -35.70 -9.54 -23.84
C LEU A 553 -37.10 -8.88 -23.84
N ASP A 554 -38.00 -9.34 -22.96
CA ASP A 554 -39.33 -8.74 -22.81
C ASP A 554 -39.25 -7.35 -22.20
N GLN A 555 -38.28 -7.11 -21.27
CA GLN A 555 -38.13 -5.79 -20.64
C GLN A 555 -37.51 -4.77 -21.61
N ILE A 556 -36.43 -5.13 -22.32
CA ILE A 556 -35.68 -4.14 -23.13
C ILE A 556 -36.35 -3.81 -24.47
N GLY A 557 -37.16 -4.70 -25.01
CA GLY A 557 -37.71 -4.53 -26.34
C GLY A 557 -36.61 -4.35 -27.41
N THR A 558 -36.73 -3.32 -28.24
CA THR A 558 -35.75 -3.00 -29.31
C THR A 558 -34.94 -1.73 -29.03
N ARG A 559 -35.13 -1.09 -27.90
CA ARG A 559 -34.54 0.27 -27.63
C ARG A 559 -33.70 0.35 -26.38
N ALA A 560 -34.00 -0.46 -25.36
CA ALA A 560 -33.35 -0.36 -24.05
C ALA A 560 -32.11 -1.26 -23.94
N SER A 561 -31.41 -1.13 -22.85
CA SER A 561 -30.22 -1.90 -22.50
C SER A 561 -30.42 -2.69 -21.22
N ALA A 562 -29.73 -3.83 -21.13
CA ALA A 562 -29.71 -4.64 -19.92
C ALA A 562 -28.29 -5.04 -19.51
N MET A 563 -28.11 -5.19 -18.20
CA MET A 563 -26.90 -5.78 -17.61
C MET A 563 -27.26 -7.01 -16.77
N VAL A 564 -26.55 -8.11 -17.01
CA VAL A 564 -26.68 -9.35 -16.23
C VAL A 564 -25.36 -9.64 -15.53
N VAL A 565 -25.38 -9.67 -14.20
CA VAL A 565 -24.17 -9.86 -13.38
C VAL A 565 -24.21 -11.22 -12.68
N HIS A 566 -23.24 -12.05 -12.97
CA HIS A 566 -23.09 -13.38 -12.38
C HIS A 566 -21.89 -13.49 -11.44
N SER A 567 -21.97 -14.36 -10.46
CA SER A 567 -20.88 -14.66 -9.52
C SER A 567 -19.78 -15.53 -10.13
N THR A 568 -20.06 -16.29 -11.21
CA THR A 568 -19.10 -17.22 -11.80
C THR A 568 -19.08 -17.20 -13.33
N ARG A 569 -17.93 -17.52 -13.93
CA ARG A 569 -17.75 -17.60 -15.39
C ARG A 569 -18.69 -18.63 -16.07
N PRO A 570 -18.89 -19.85 -15.52
CA PRO A 570 -19.81 -20.81 -16.14
C PRO A 570 -21.25 -20.29 -16.21
N ARG A 571 -21.70 -19.49 -15.23
CA ARG A 571 -23.04 -18.87 -15.26
C ARG A 571 -23.11 -17.80 -16.35
N VAL A 572 -22.09 -16.94 -16.50
CA VAL A 572 -22.01 -15.97 -17.60
C VAL A 572 -22.12 -16.67 -18.96
N GLN A 573 -21.39 -17.76 -19.16
CA GLN A 573 -21.38 -18.50 -20.42
C GLN A 573 -22.75 -19.12 -20.76
N ARG A 574 -23.41 -19.74 -19.75
CA ARG A 574 -24.74 -20.34 -19.90
C ARG A 574 -25.79 -19.29 -20.26
N THR A 575 -25.87 -18.20 -19.51
CA THR A 575 -26.81 -17.10 -19.75
C THR A 575 -26.56 -16.45 -21.10
N ALA A 576 -25.30 -16.18 -21.45
CA ALA A 576 -24.97 -15.60 -22.76
C ALA A 576 -25.38 -16.51 -23.92
N ALA A 577 -25.22 -17.81 -23.79
CA ALA A 577 -25.70 -18.77 -24.80
C ALA A 577 -27.22 -18.80 -24.90
N ALA A 578 -27.93 -18.80 -23.75
CA ALA A 578 -29.38 -18.77 -23.70
C ALA A 578 -29.95 -17.49 -24.33
N VAL A 579 -29.43 -16.34 -23.96
CA VAL A 579 -29.84 -15.03 -24.51
C VAL A 579 -29.59 -14.96 -26.01
N ARG A 580 -28.40 -15.36 -26.49
CA ARG A 580 -28.12 -15.40 -27.93
C ARG A 580 -29.05 -16.33 -28.70
N LYS A 581 -29.41 -17.48 -28.11
CA LYS A 581 -30.40 -18.41 -28.70
C LYS A 581 -31.77 -17.76 -28.77
N ALA A 582 -32.25 -17.14 -27.71
CA ALA A 582 -33.52 -16.44 -27.66
C ALA A 582 -33.60 -15.26 -28.63
N VAL A 583 -32.53 -14.43 -28.74
CA VAL A 583 -32.40 -13.32 -29.71
C VAL A 583 -32.58 -13.84 -31.14
N ARG A 584 -31.91 -14.95 -31.52
CA ARG A 584 -32.05 -15.55 -32.85
C ARG A 584 -33.46 -16.11 -33.08
N ALA A 585 -34.01 -16.80 -32.07
CA ALA A 585 -35.35 -17.41 -32.19
C ALA A 585 -36.44 -16.36 -32.38
N ARG A 586 -36.26 -15.15 -31.77
CA ARG A 586 -37.20 -14.02 -31.90
C ARG A 586 -36.89 -13.08 -33.09
N GLY A 587 -35.82 -13.35 -33.85
CA GLY A 587 -35.41 -12.51 -34.99
C GLY A 587 -35.00 -11.09 -34.64
N LEU A 588 -34.44 -10.91 -33.42
CA LEU A 588 -34.04 -9.59 -32.91
C LEU A 588 -32.62 -9.22 -33.34
N SER A 589 -32.37 -7.91 -33.50
CA SER A 589 -31.05 -7.33 -33.78
C SER A 589 -30.27 -6.91 -32.55
N THR A 590 -30.59 -7.51 -31.39
CA THR A 590 -29.97 -7.10 -30.09
C THR A 590 -28.52 -7.53 -30.00
N THR A 591 -27.63 -6.60 -29.66
CA THR A 591 -26.21 -6.85 -29.43
C THR A 591 -26.03 -7.54 -28.08
N VAL A 592 -25.32 -8.69 -28.04
CA VAL A 592 -25.05 -9.43 -26.81
C VAL A 592 -23.55 -9.55 -26.55
N ILE A 593 -23.05 -8.77 -25.59
CA ILE A 593 -21.65 -8.73 -25.19
C ILE A 593 -21.46 -9.56 -23.92
N SER A 594 -20.46 -10.44 -23.90
CA SER A 594 -20.10 -11.17 -22.68
C SER A 594 -18.66 -10.90 -22.26
N ILE A 595 -18.44 -10.63 -20.96
CA ILE A 595 -17.13 -10.32 -20.38
C ILE A 595 -16.89 -11.14 -19.11
N VAL A 596 -15.71 -11.73 -19.00
CA VAL A 596 -15.30 -12.53 -17.82
C VAL A 596 -13.86 -12.20 -17.44
N GLY A 597 -13.54 -12.27 -16.17
CA GLY A 597 -12.18 -12.08 -15.67
C GLY A 597 -11.21 -13.17 -16.19
N GLY A 598 -9.90 -12.86 -16.27
CA GLY A 598 -8.85 -13.81 -16.66
C GLY A 598 -8.75 -14.08 -18.17
N ALA A 599 -9.37 -13.27 -19.01
CA ALA A 599 -9.01 -13.16 -20.43
C ALA A 599 -7.68 -12.39 -20.56
N GLU A 600 -6.96 -12.56 -21.69
CA GLU A 600 -5.80 -11.71 -22.01
C GLU A 600 -6.16 -10.23 -21.82
N ASP A 601 -5.28 -9.50 -21.14
CA ASP A 601 -5.56 -8.11 -20.72
C ASP A 601 -5.98 -7.20 -21.88
N ALA A 602 -5.38 -7.37 -23.06
CA ALA A 602 -5.71 -6.59 -24.27
C ALA A 602 -7.15 -6.87 -24.78
N ARG A 603 -7.58 -8.14 -24.80
CA ARG A 603 -8.93 -8.51 -25.23
C ARG A 603 -9.99 -8.03 -24.26
N ARG A 604 -9.68 -8.05 -22.97
CA ARG A 604 -10.56 -7.51 -21.93
C ARG A 604 -10.71 -6.01 -22.06
N ALA A 605 -9.60 -5.26 -22.20
CA ALA A 605 -9.60 -3.80 -22.39
C ALA A 605 -10.42 -3.37 -23.62
N GLY A 606 -10.31 -4.11 -24.74
CA GLY A 606 -11.13 -3.85 -25.93
C GLY A 606 -12.63 -3.98 -25.64
N LYS A 607 -13.07 -5.04 -24.94
CA LYS A 607 -14.47 -5.22 -24.58
C LYS A 607 -14.97 -4.17 -23.57
N GLU A 608 -14.15 -3.78 -22.62
CA GLU A 608 -14.49 -2.71 -21.67
C GLU A 608 -14.67 -1.37 -22.39
N ALA A 609 -13.83 -1.08 -23.40
CA ALA A 609 -13.96 0.11 -24.24
C ALA A 609 -15.24 0.07 -25.08
N GLU A 610 -15.57 -1.09 -25.69
CA GLU A 610 -16.81 -1.31 -26.42
C GLU A 610 -18.04 -1.07 -25.52
N ILE A 611 -18.07 -1.66 -24.32
CA ILE A 611 -19.17 -1.49 -23.36
C ILE A 611 -19.33 -0.03 -22.95
N ARG A 612 -18.22 0.68 -22.69
CA ARG A 612 -18.27 2.11 -22.34
C ARG A 612 -18.76 2.97 -23.50
N ALA A 613 -18.39 2.66 -24.73
CA ALA A 613 -18.88 3.38 -25.91
C ALA A 613 -20.40 3.25 -26.06
N LEU A 614 -20.95 2.04 -25.80
CA LEU A 614 -22.37 1.76 -25.96
C LEU A 614 -23.23 2.18 -24.74
N LEU A 615 -22.70 2.15 -23.54
CA LEU A 615 -23.46 2.33 -22.29
C LEU A 615 -22.90 3.40 -21.36
N GLY A 616 -21.86 4.10 -21.74
CA GLY A 616 -21.24 5.17 -20.93
C GLY A 616 -22.07 6.46 -20.90
N PRO A 617 -21.57 7.52 -20.25
CA PRO A 617 -22.30 8.78 -20.04
C PRO A 617 -22.70 9.45 -21.34
N ASN A 618 -21.92 9.34 -22.41
CA ASN A 618 -22.14 9.99 -23.71
C ASN A 618 -22.81 9.08 -24.74
N SER A 619 -23.31 7.88 -24.34
CA SER A 619 -23.99 6.98 -25.26
C SER A 619 -25.40 7.43 -25.59
N GLU A 620 -25.84 7.20 -26.84
CA GLU A 620 -27.13 7.61 -27.36
C GLU A 620 -28.14 6.46 -27.38
N TYR A 621 -29.42 6.79 -27.48
CA TYR A 621 -30.53 5.85 -27.73
C TYR A 621 -30.86 5.77 -29.23
N PRO A 622 -31.41 4.62 -29.73
CA PRO A 622 -31.65 3.36 -29.02
C PRO A 622 -30.36 2.55 -28.77
N ARG A 623 -30.27 1.93 -27.62
CA ARG A 623 -29.08 1.15 -27.25
C ARG A 623 -29.13 -0.32 -27.70
N ASN A 624 -30.26 -0.98 -27.49
CA ASN A 624 -30.51 -2.38 -27.87
C ASN A 624 -29.33 -3.36 -27.58
N VAL A 625 -28.82 -3.29 -26.35
CA VAL A 625 -27.60 -4.00 -25.92
C VAL A 625 -27.84 -4.77 -24.64
N ILE A 626 -27.38 -6.03 -24.58
CA ILE A 626 -27.34 -6.84 -23.38
C ILE A 626 -25.87 -7.13 -23.03
N VAL A 627 -25.43 -6.71 -21.86
CA VAL A 627 -24.10 -7.01 -21.35
C VAL A 627 -24.20 -8.04 -20.25
N ILE A 628 -23.44 -9.15 -20.37
CA ILE A 628 -23.45 -10.25 -19.41
C ILE A 628 -22.02 -10.47 -18.91
N GLY A 629 -21.83 -10.39 -17.60
CA GLY A 629 -20.47 -10.52 -17.05
C GLY A 629 -20.42 -10.91 -15.58
N THR A 630 -19.21 -10.93 -15.07
CA THR A 630 -18.94 -11.09 -13.63
C THR A 630 -18.87 -9.71 -12.93
N SER A 631 -18.43 -9.67 -11.68
CA SER A 631 -18.20 -8.43 -10.90
C SER A 631 -17.35 -7.36 -11.61
N LEU A 632 -16.68 -7.68 -12.70
CA LEU A 632 -16.02 -6.68 -13.56
C LEU A 632 -16.97 -5.58 -14.01
N LEU A 633 -18.24 -5.89 -14.25
CA LEU A 633 -19.26 -4.92 -14.68
C LEU A 633 -19.60 -3.89 -13.60
N GLU A 634 -19.43 -4.24 -12.33
CA GLU A 634 -19.68 -3.35 -11.19
C GLU A 634 -18.75 -2.14 -11.19
N ASN A 635 -17.57 -2.28 -11.79
CA ASN A 635 -16.52 -1.27 -11.81
C ASN A 635 -16.54 -0.40 -13.08
N LEU A 636 -17.40 -0.70 -14.06
CA LEU A 636 -17.53 0.08 -15.27
C LEU A 636 -18.45 1.29 -15.03
N ASP A 637 -18.07 2.43 -15.60
CA ASP A 637 -18.93 3.61 -15.61
C ASP A 637 -19.92 3.53 -16.76
N VAL A 638 -21.04 2.84 -16.48
CA VAL A 638 -22.10 2.53 -17.44
C VAL A 638 -23.48 2.80 -16.83
N ASP A 639 -24.43 2.96 -17.71
CA ASP A 639 -25.83 3.24 -17.40
C ASP A 639 -26.71 2.26 -18.19
N VAL A 640 -27.53 1.49 -17.46
CA VAL A 640 -28.43 0.49 -18.04
C VAL A 640 -29.88 0.71 -17.62
N ASP A 641 -30.82 0.23 -18.45
CA ASP A 641 -32.24 0.43 -18.23
C ASP A 641 -32.86 -0.69 -17.38
N VAL A 642 -32.31 -1.89 -17.46
CA VAL A 642 -32.75 -3.08 -16.71
C VAL A 642 -31.55 -3.83 -16.19
N MET A 643 -31.68 -4.41 -15.02
CA MET A 643 -30.61 -5.20 -14.41
C MET A 643 -31.06 -6.56 -13.95
N VAL A 644 -30.21 -7.57 -14.13
CA VAL A 644 -30.33 -8.90 -13.49
C VAL A 644 -29.06 -9.18 -12.71
N SER A 645 -29.20 -9.67 -11.49
CA SER A 645 -28.07 -9.95 -10.61
C SER A 645 -28.21 -11.33 -9.97
N ASP A 646 -27.12 -12.10 -10.00
CA ASP A 646 -26.97 -13.18 -9.03
C ASP A 646 -27.10 -12.60 -7.61
N MET A 647 -27.69 -13.37 -6.70
CA MET A 647 -27.72 -13.03 -5.29
C MET A 647 -26.30 -12.83 -4.77
N CYS A 648 -26.08 -11.70 -4.11
CA CYS A 648 -24.80 -11.29 -3.55
C CYS A 648 -25.03 -10.54 -2.22
N PRO A 649 -23.99 -10.27 -1.41
CA PRO A 649 -24.10 -9.42 -0.24
C PRO A 649 -24.67 -8.04 -0.59
N VAL A 650 -25.37 -7.43 0.35
CA VAL A 650 -26.17 -6.20 0.14
C VAL A 650 -25.32 -5.04 -0.40
N ASP A 651 -24.11 -4.88 0.08
CA ASP A 651 -23.16 -3.85 -0.35
C ASP A 651 -22.83 -3.95 -1.85
N LEU A 652 -22.56 -5.16 -2.33
CA LEU A 652 -22.34 -5.42 -3.77
C LEU A 652 -23.62 -5.23 -4.58
N LEU A 653 -24.78 -5.63 -4.04
CA LEU A 653 -26.06 -5.42 -4.71
C LEU A 653 -26.34 -3.92 -4.91
N LEU A 654 -26.06 -3.12 -3.90
CA LEU A 654 -26.22 -1.66 -3.95
C LEU A 654 -25.23 -1.00 -4.94
N GLN A 655 -24.01 -1.51 -5.05
CA GLN A 655 -23.05 -1.06 -6.07
C GLN A 655 -23.57 -1.36 -7.50
N ARG A 656 -24.14 -2.56 -7.72
CA ARG A 656 -24.77 -2.94 -8.99
C ARG A 656 -25.92 -2.02 -9.30
N LEU A 657 -26.79 -1.77 -8.33
CA LEU A 657 -27.92 -0.82 -8.47
C LEU A 657 -27.47 0.61 -8.81
N GLY A 658 -26.26 0.99 -8.42
CA GLY A 658 -25.63 2.25 -8.83
C GLY A 658 -25.37 2.35 -10.34
N ARG A 659 -25.55 1.27 -11.13
CA ARG A 659 -25.44 1.24 -12.60
C ARG A 659 -26.81 1.25 -13.30
N LEU A 660 -27.87 1.03 -12.55
CA LEU A 660 -29.24 1.08 -13.05
C LEU A 660 -29.76 2.52 -13.02
N HIS A 661 -30.13 3.07 -14.19
CA HIS A 661 -30.51 4.48 -14.36
C HIS A 661 -29.54 5.45 -13.71
N ARG A 662 -28.26 5.27 -13.99
CA ARG A 662 -27.17 6.04 -13.39
C ARG A 662 -27.18 7.51 -13.75
N TYR A 663 -27.53 7.81 -15.00
CA TYR A 663 -27.60 9.18 -15.53
C TYR A 663 -29.05 9.57 -15.82
N GLU A 664 -29.38 10.83 -15.59
CA GLU A 664 -30.67 11.38 -16.03
C GLU A 664 -30.68 11.48 -17.56
N ARG A 665 -31.71 10.87 -18.20
CA ARG A 665 -31.89 10.86 -19.63
C ARG A 665 -33.35 11.08 -19.96
N ALA A 666 -33.63 12.13 -20.72
CA ALA A 666 -34.99 12.49 -21.11
C ALA A 666 -35.62 11.49 -22.12
N ASP A 667 -34.77 10.78 -22.90
CA ASP A 667 -35.14 9.83 -23.94
C ASP A 667 -35.11 8.38 -23.52
N ARG A 668 -35.05 8.10 -22.21
CA ARG A 668 -34.97 6.78 -21.64
C ARG A 668 -36.16 5.90 -22.03
N ALA A 669 -35.90 4.72 -22.57
CA ALA A 669 -36.95 3.84 -23.10
C ALA A 669 -37.80 3.18 -21.99
N ILE A 670 -37.27 3.05 -20.77
CA ILE A 670 -37.92 2.43 -19.60
C ILE A 670 -37.83 3.37 -18.44
N SER A 671 -38.96 3.79 -17.88
CA SER A 671 -39.02 4.68 -16.71
C SER A 671 -38.99 3.92 -15.38
N GLU A 672 -39.46 2.69 -15.34
CA GLU A 672 -39.52 1.86 -14.11
C GLU A 672 -38.18 1.13 -13.92
N LEU A 673 -37.52 1.37 -12.76
CA LEU A 673 -36.30 0.67 -12.41
C LEU A 673 -36.64 -0.76 -11.95
N LYS A 674 -36.05 -1.76 -12.63
CA LYS A 674 -36.30 -3.19 -12.33
C LYS A 674 -34.98 -3.92 -12.11
N LEU A 675 -34.93 -4.68 -11.00
CA LEU A 675 -33.86 -5.59 -10.69
C LEU A 675 -34.38 -7.02 -10.62
N GLY A 676 -33.93 -7.88 -11.52
CA GLY A 676 -34.13 -9.32 -11.44
C GLY A 676 -33.10 -9.97 -10.51
N LEU A 677 -33.55 -10.70 -9.50
CA LEU A 677 -32.68 -11.46 -8.57
C LEU A 677 -32.73 -12.93 -8.92
N ILE A 678 -31.57 -13.55 -9.12
CA ILE A 678 -31.41 -14.94 -9.60
C ILE A 678 -30.45 -15.78 -8.75
N GLY A 679 -30.43 -17.07 -9.00
CA GLY A 679 -29.44 -18.02 -8.45
C GLY A 679 -29.81 -18.57 -7.08
N VAL A 680 -30.94 -18.17 -6.48
CA VAL A 680 -31.39 -18.69 -5.19
C VAL A 680 -32.30 -19.91 -5.43
N ARG A 681 -31.98 -21.02 -4.76
CA ARG A 681 -32.74 -22.26 -4.79
C ARG A 681 -33.27 -22.63 -3.41
N ASN A 682 -34.39 -23.34 -3.34
CA ASN A 682 -35.04 -23.75 -2.11
C ASN A 682 -35.36 -22.56 -1.17
N SER A 683 -35.71 -21.41 -1.74
CA SER A 683 -35.95 -20.14 -1.03
C SER A 683 -37.04 -20.25 0.07
N HIS A 684 -37.96 -21.17 -0.05
CA HIS A 684 -39.02 -21.47 0.90
C HIS A 684 -38.56 -22.25 2.16
N ASN A 685 -37.30 -22.77 2.14
CA ASN A 685 -36.74 -23.52 3.26
C ASN A 685 -35.34 -23.02 3.60
N LEU A 686 -35.25 -22.14 4.59
CA LEU A 686 -33.99 -21.51 5.01
C LEU A 686 -32.90 -22.50 5.44
N LYS A 687 -33.25 -23.72 5.85
CA LYS A 687 -32.27 -24.77 6.17
C LYS A 687 -31.64 -25.39 4.92
N ARG A 688 -32.35 -25.34 3.78
CA ARG A 688 -31.91 -25.93 2.51
C ARG A 688 -31.64 -24.89 1.43
N ILE A 689 -31.78 -23.63 1.75
CA ILE A 689 -31.49 -22.53 0.81
C ILE A 689 -30.07 -22.61 0.32
N THR A 690 -29.89 -22.47 -1.00
CA THR A 690 -28.59 -22.38 -1.63
C THR A 690 -28.48 -21.14 -2.50
N PHE A 691 -27.28 -20.57 -2.55
CA PHE A 691 -26.93 -19.36 -3.28
C PHE A 691 -25.99 -19.66 -4.46
N PRO A 692 -25.90 -18.76 -5.46
CA PRO A 692 -25.06 -18.98 -6.63
C PRO A 692 -23.58 -18.91 -6.28
N GLY A 693 -22.79 -19.79 -6.86
CA GLY A 693 -21.35 -19.84 -6.69
C GLY A 693 -20.87 -20.64 -5.47
N PRO A 694 -19.57 -20.92 -5.41
CA PRO A 694 -18.96 -21.58 -4.25
C PRO A 694 -18.90 -20.64 -3.04
N SER A 695 -18.92 -21.20 -1.84
CA SER A 695 -18.80 -20.46 -0.56
C SER A 695 -17.48 -19.67 -0.40
N SER A 696 -16.51 -19.94 -1.27
CA SER A 696 -15.26 -19.18 -1.34
C SER A 696 -15.40 -17.79 -1.98
N ILE A 697 -16.52 -17.51 -2.68
CA ILE A 697 -16.77 -16.20 -3.28
C ILE A 697 -17.45 -15.28 -2.30
N TYR A 698 -18.55 -15.75 -1.68
CA TYR A 698 -19.30 -14.98 -0.69
C TYR A 698 -19.63 -15.85 0.52
N LEU A 699 -19.50 -15.28 1.72
CA LEU A 699 -19.98 -15.95 2.93
C LEU A 699 -21.49 -16.13 2.92
N LYS A 700 -21.97 -17.27 3.42
CA LYS A 700 -23.39 -17.61 3.40
C LYS A 700 -24.24 -16.68 4.27
N GLN A 701 -23.69 -16.21 5.39
CA GLN A 701 -24.45 -15.40 6.34
C GLN A 701 -24.87 -14.05 5.73
N PRO A 702 -24.00 -13.22 5.11
CA PRO A 702 -24.43 -12.01 4.44
C PRO A 702 -25.42 -12.26 3.30
N LEU A 703 -25.26 -13.36 2.56
CA LEU A 703 -26.20 -13.73 1.50
C LEU A 703 -27.59 -14.02 2.05
N LEU A 704 -27.68 -14.81 3.13
CA LEU A 704 -28.95 -15.14 3.77
C LEU A 704 -29.59 -13.90 4.41
N ALA A 705 -28.81 -13.11 5.14
CA ALA A 705 -29.30 -11.89 5.75
C ALA A 705 -29.79 -10.90 4.68
N THR A 706 -29.07 -10.72 3.57
CA THR A 706 -29.52 -9.89 2.43
C THR A 706 -30.82 -10.41 1.85
N TRP A 707 -30.94 -11.74 1.62
CA TRP A 707 -32.16 -12.34 1.05
C TRP A 707 -33.37 -12.12 1.95
N MET A 708 -33.20 -12.20 3.25
CA MET A 708 -34.29 -12.03 4.24
C MET A 708 -34.68 -10.56 4.45
N THR A 709 -33.75 -9.64 4.25
CA THR A 709 -33.98 -8.19 4.47
C THR A 709 -34.57 -7.49 3.25
N LEU A 710 -34.30 -8.00 2.03
CA LEU A 710 -34.83 -7.42 0.81
C LEU A 710 -36.36 -7.53 0.75
N PRO A 711 -37.10 -6.44 0.43
CA PRO A 711 -38.55 -6.45 0.37
C PRO A 711 -39.07 -7.36 -0.75
N ASP A 712 -40.20 -8.00 -0.52
CA ASP A 712 -40.87 -8.87 -1.50
C ASP A 712 -41.81 -8.11 -2.45
N ALA A 713 -42.57 -7.20 -1.93
CA ALA A 713 -43.65 -6.50 -2.64
C ALA A 713 -43.36 -5.00 -2.81
N GLU A 714 -42.80 -4.36 -1.81
CA GLU A 714 -42.54 -2.93 -1.82
C GLU A 714 -41.27 -2.62 -2.63
N PRO A 715 -41.22 -1.51 -3.39
CA PRO A 715 -40.01 -1.10 -4.07
C PRO A 715 -38.97 -0.62 -3.08
N LEU A 716 -37.71 -0.94 -3.34
CA LEU A 716 -36.58 -0.40 -2.62
C LEU A 716 -36.39 1.09 -2.97
N VAL A 717 -36.33 1.95 -1.96
CA VAL A 717 -36.18 3.39 -2.13
C VAL A 717 -34.72 3.83 -1.94
N LEU A 718 -34.02 4.15 -3.01
CA LEU A 718 -32.64 4.60 -2.96
C LEU A 718 -32.54 6.14 -3.02
N PRO A 719 -31.66 6.78 -2.25
CA PRO A 719 -30.67 6.17 -1.37
C PRO A 719 -31.18 5.92 0.07
N ASP A 720 -32.42 6.21 0.40
CA ASP A 720 -32.94 6.27 1.76
C ASP A 720 -32.87 4.92 2.51
N ASP A 721 -33.13 3.80 1.83
CA ASP A 721 -33.13 2.47 2.45
C ASP A 721 -31.72 1.88 2.63
N ILE A 722 -30.67 2.47 2.02
CA ILE A 722 -29.31 1.89 2.04
C ILE A 722 -28.79 1.72 3.47
N PRO A 723 -28.81 2.73 4.35
CA PRO A 723 -28.28 2.57 5.70
C PRO A 723 -28.99 1.47 6.49
N ASN A 724 -30.33 1.45 6.40
CA ASN A 724 -31.16 0.46 7.11
C ASN A 724 -30.89 -0.97 6.61
N LEU A 725 -30.72 -1.16 5.29
CA LEU A 725 -30.39 -2.47 4.72
C LEU A 725 -29.02 -2.95 5.19
N VAL A 726 -28.02 -2.08 5.17
CA VAL A 726 -26.66 -2.41 5.61
C VAL A 726 -26.68 -2.74 7.10
N HIS A 727 -27.35 -1.95 7.92
CA HIS A 727 -27.52 -2.20 9.34
C HIS A 727 -28.18 -3.55 9.61
N ALA A 728 -29.32 -3.83 8.96
CA ALA A 728 -30.05 -5.08 9.13
C ALA A 728 -29.23 -6.32 8.73
N VAL A 729 -28.39 -6.22 7.71
CA VAL A 729 -27.58 -7.36 7.24
C VAL A 729 -26.34 -7.61 8.11
N TYR A 730 -25.69 -6.55 8.58
CA TYR A 730 -24.39 -6.68 9.24
C TYR A 730 -24.44 -6.48 10.76
N GLU A 731 -25.38 -5.71 11.29
CA GLU A 731 -25.46 -5.39 12.74
C GLU A 731 -26.56 -6.18 13.45
N THR A 732 -27.72 -6.36 12.82
CA THR A 732 -28.87 -7.09 13.39
C THR A 732 -29.08 -8.39 12.64
N ALA A 733 -28.17 -9.36 12.82
CA ALA A 733 -28.38 -10.68 12.20
C ALA A 733 -29.73 -11.27 12.64
N PRO A 734 -30.61 -11.71 11.70
CA PRO A 734 -31.91 -12.27 12.03
C PRO A 734 -31.79 -13.39 13.06
N GLU A 735 -32.56 -13.32 14.16
CA GLU A 735 -32.59 -14.34 15.22
C GLU A 735 -33.31 -15.62 14.75
N THR A 736 -32.81 -16.28 13.72
CA THR A 736 -33.32 -17.56 13.27
C THR A 736 -32.37 -18.67 13.67
N GLN A 737 -32.88 -19.89 13.84
CA GLN A 737 -32.04 -21.09 14.09
C GLN A 737 -31.03 -21.33 12.97
N ALA A 738 -31.29 -20.84 11.77
CA ALA A 738 -30.34 -20.78 10.65
C ALA A 738 -29.18 -19.81 10.94
N SER A 739 -29.43 -18.63 11.51
CA SER A 739 -28.39 -17.66 11.86
C SER A 739 -27.45 -18.17 12.95
N ALA A 740 -27.96 -18.97 13.93
CA ALA A 740 -27.10 -19.59 14.94
C ALA A 740 -26.11 -20.61 14.34
N ASN A 741 -26.54 -21.40 13.36
CA ASN A 741 -25.67 -22.32 12.62
C ASN A 741 -24.70 -21.57 11.70
N TYR A 742 -25.08 -20.41 11.18
CA TYR A 742 -24.20 -19.54 10.38
C TYR A 742 -23.23 -18.74 11.24
N ARG A 743 -23.60 -18.28 12.46
CA ARG A 743 -22.66 -17.73 13.45
C ARG A 743 -21.60 -18.75 13.82
N ARG A 744 -21.96 -20.03 14.03
CA ARG A 744 -20.98 -21.10 14.21
C ARG A 744 -20.06 -21.29 13.00
N SER A 745 -20.57 -21.10 11.79
CA SER A 745 -19.76 -21.14 10.57
C SER A 745 -18.87 -19.90 10.45
N LEU A 746 -19.26 -18.74 10.99
CA LEU A 746 -18.42 -17.54 11.11
C LEU A 746 -17.36 -17.70 12.19
N ASP A 747 -17.71 -18.31 13.35
CA ASP A 747 -16.73 -18.66 14.40
C ASP A 747 -15.71 -19.70 13.91
N LEU A 748 -16.11 -20.59 13.01
CA LEU A 748 -15.21 -21.53 12.32
C LEU A 748 -14.48 -20.88 11.14
N ALA A 749 -15.08 -19.87 10.51
CA ALA A 749 -14.46 -19.01 9.49
C ALA A 749 -13.71 -17.82 10.11
N ASP A 750 -13.77 -17.65 11.42
CA ASP A 750 -12.77 -16.89 12.16
C ASP A 750 -11.45 -17.62 11.88
N TYR A 751 -10.87 -17.23 10.76
CA TYR A 751 -9.63 -17.78 10.24
C TYR A 751 -8.56 -17.44 11.27
N ARG A 752 -8.48 -18.29 12.32
CA ARG A 752 -7.35 -18.35 13.25
C ARG A 752 -6.10 -18.84 12.56
N GLY A 753 -6.13 -18.89 11.23
CA GLY A 753 -4.96 -18.98 10.41
C GLY A 753 -4.16 -17.70 10.68
N HIS A 754 -2.94 -17.82 11.16
CA HIS A 754 -1.99 -16.74 11.33
C HIS A 754 -1.91 -15.94 10.03
N VAL A 755 -2.65 -14.84 9.96
CA VAL A 755 -2.39 -13.85 8.93
C VAL A 755 -0.97 -13.36 9.22
N PRO A 756 0.00 -13.49 8.30
CA PRO A 756 1.38 -13.13 8.53
C PRO A 756 1.54 -11.60 8.58
N CYS A 757 0.81 -10.97 9.49
CA CYS A 757 0.89 -9.55 9.75
C CYS A 757 2.08 -9.24 10.65
N ILE A 758 2.66 -8.06 10.46
CA ILE A 758 3.59 -7.50 11.44
C ILE A 758 2.85 -7.22 12.75
N PRO A 759 3.43 -7.52 13.92
CA PRO A 759 2.77 -7.36 15.21
C PRO A 759 2.45 -5.90 15.52
N ARG A 760 1.53 -5.68 16.47
CA ARG A 760 1.37 -4.38 17.13
C ARG A 760 2.60 -4.16 18.01
N CYS A 761 3.28 -3.07 17.78
CA CYS A 761 4.48 -2.73 18.51
C CYS A 761 4.16 -1.93 19.76
N THR A 762 3.95 -2.60 20.88
CA THR A 762 3.67 -1.94 22.16
C THR A 762 4.93 -1.69 22.99
N ASP A 763 6.01 -2.47 22.78
CA ASP A 763 7.22 -2.46 23.60
C ASP A 763 8.51 -2.41 22.74
N ASP A 764 9.64 -2.06 23.35
CA ASP A 764 10.92 -1.78 22.70
C ASP A 764 11.59 -3.01 22.01
N ASP A 765 11.16 -4.22 22.33
CA ASP A 765 11.66 -5.46 21.69
C ASP A 765 11.08 -5.75 20.28
N ALA A 766 10.07 -5.01 19.89
CA ALA A 766 9.22 -5.41 18.77
C ALA A 766 9.72 -5.01 17.38
N LEU A 767 10.75 -4.17 17.25
CA LEU A 767 11.29 -3.84 15.91
C LEU A 767 11.82 -5.10 15.21
N ARG A 768 12.41 -6.04 15.96
CA ARG A 768 12.92 -7.31 15.43
C ARG A 768 11.80 -8.27 15.06
N GLU A 769 10.72 -8.29 15.85
CA GLU A 769 9.55 -9.12 15.56
C GLU A 769 8.83 -8.66 14.28
N LEU A 770 8.97 -7.37 13.92
CA LEU A 770 8.39 -6.81 12.69
C LEU A 770 8.96 -7.44 11.43
N THR A 771 10.25 -7.75 11.43
CA THR A 771 11.00 -8.04 10.21
C THR A 771 11.91 -9.26 10.33
N ALA A 772 11.70 -10.13 11.35
CA ALA A 772 12.42 -11.39 11.46
C ALA A 772 12.14 -12.29 10.25
N ASP A 773 13.19 -12.86 9.64
CA ASP A 773 13.05 -13.80 8.53
C ASP A 773 12.21 -15.02 8.97
N PRO A 774 11.09 -15.32 8.28
CA PRO A 774 10.28 -16.51 8.59
C PRO A 774 11.06 -17.84 8.46
N GLY A 775 12.12 -17.86 7.66
CA GLY A 775 13.00 -19.01 7.46
C GLY A 775 14.18 -19.09 8.43
N SER A 776 14.35 -18.12 9.36
CA SER A 776 15.45 -18.17 10.33
C SER A 776 15.29 -19.38 11.26
N PRO A 777 16.34 -20.22 11.42
CA PRO A 777 16.30 -21.40 12.29
C PRO A 777 16.19 -21.05 13.78
N TYR A 778 16.18 -19.77 14.13
CA TYR A 778 16.23 -19.27 15.52
C TYR A 778 14.90 -18.65 15.99
N ARG A 779 13.77 -19.00 15.34
CA ARG A 779 12.44 -18.67 15.87
C ARG A 779 12.26 -19.26 17.26
N THR A 780 12.07 -18.43 18.26
CA THR A 780 11.72 -18.90 19.59
C THR A 780 10.30 -19.48 19.58
N ARG A 781 10.07 -20.58 20.30
CA ARG A 781 8.80 -21.31 20.43
C ARG A 781 7.58 -20.43 20.81
N ARG A 782 7.79 -19.20 21.27
CA ARG A 782 6.71 -18.26 21.62
C ARG A 782 5.94 -17.72 20.41
N GLU A 783 6.51 -17.76 19.21
CA GLU A 783 5.85 -17.21 18.01
C GLU A 783 4.90 -18.18 17.30
N THR A 784 4.94 -19.46 17.63
CA THR A 784 4.18 -20.48 16.89
C THR A 784 2.79 -20.74 17.43
N GLY A 785 2.34 -20.07 18.51
CA GLY A 785 0.93 -20.14 18.97
C GLY A 785 0.33 -21.55 19.04
N ALA A 786 1.16 -22.60 19.26
CA ALA A 786 0.64 -23.93 19.47
C ALA A 786 -0.14 -23.93 20.79
N PRO A 787 -1.38 -24.40 20.83
CA PRO A 787 -2.10 -24.56 22.08
C PRO A 787 -1.28 -25.48 22.98
N GLU A 788 -1.04 -25.06 24.22
CA GLU A 788 -0.64 -25.99 25.26
C GLU A 788 -1.73 -27.05 25.36
N ASP A 789 -1.42 -28.28 24.98
CA ASP A 789 -2.18 -29.45 25.35
C ASP A 789 -2.26 -29.48 26.90
N ARG A 790 -3.38 -29.02 27.44
CA ARG A 790 -3.78 -29.34 28.80
C ARG A 790 -4.51 -30.68 28.75
N THR A 791 -3.80 -31.73 29.14
CA THR A 791 -4.41 -32.97 29.64
C THR A 791 -5.45 -32.67 30.69
#